data_80b214b0398233263abaf1721d248242
#
_entry.id   80b214b0398233263abaf1721d248242
#
_cell.length_a   1.000
_cell.length_b   1.000
_cell.length_c   1.000
_cell.angle_alpha   90.00
_cell.angle_beta   90.00
_cell.angle_gamma   90.00
#
_symmetry.space_group_name_H-M   'P 1'
#
loop_
_entity.id
_entity.type
_entity.pdbx_description
1 polymer ?
#
loop_
_entity_poly.entity_id
_entity_poly.type
_entity_poly.pdbx_seq_one_letter_code
_entity_poly.pdbx_strand_id
1 'polypeptide(L)'
;MAMEKIVVKGARAHNLKNIDIEIPRDKLVVLTGLSGSGKSSLAFDTIYAEGQRRYVESLSAYARQFLGQMDKPDVDSIEGLSPAISIDQKTTSRNPRSTVATVTEIYDYLRLLFARVGKPICPNHGIEITSQTIEQMVDRILEYPERTKLQVLAPVVSGRKGTHVKVLEDIKKEGYVRIRVDGEMREITEEIELEKNKKHSIEVVIDRVVVKEGVAARLSDSLESALRLGEGKVIIDVIGEEELLFSEHHACPKCGFSIGELEPRMFSFNSPYGACPTCDGLGTKLEVDKDLVIPNYDLTLRQHAIAPWEPTSSQYYPQLLEAVCTHYGIDMDVPVRDIPEHLFDKVLYGSGKEKIYFRYENDFGQVRENHIEFEGVLRNVERRYHETSSDYIREQMEKYMAQQACPKCKGNRLKRESLAVLIDEKHIGDTTRFSVKEAYDFFESLSLSEKDMKIADMILREIRERLSFLINVGLDYLTLNRSAGTLSGGEAQRIRLATQIGSRLTGVLYILDEPSIGLHQRDNDRLIRTIQDMRDIGNTLIVVEHDEDTMMAADYLIDIGPGAGVHGGAVVSQGTPQEVMEDENSLTGQYLSGEKFIPLPAERRSIDKDRMIEIIGAKENNLKNVKAKLPLGMFTAVTGVSGSGKSTLVNDILHKSLAQKLHKAKSKAGEHKEIKGIEHLDKVIDIDQSPIGRTPRSNPATYTGVFDDIRDVFAQTNEAKVRGYKKGRFSFNVKGGRCEACRGDGIIKIEMHFLPDVYVPCEVCHGKRYNRETLEVKYKDQNISDVLDMTVEDALHFFENIPKIKRKLQTIYDVGLGYITLGQPATTLSGGEAQRVKLASELHRRSTGRTLYILDEPTTGLHVDDIARLLKVLQRLVENGDTVLVIEHNLDVIKAADYLLDLGPEGGDKGGQIVAAGTPEEVSKVKESYTGHYLKPILERDRKRMEKKVEKAEALTR
;
A
#
# COMPACT_ATOMS: atom_id res chain seq x y z
N MET A 1 8.13 44.80 -6.31
CA MET A 1 6.77 44.29 -6.56
C MET A 1 6.87 42.79 -6.70
N ALA A 2 6.09 42.01 -5.97
CA ALA A 2 6.04 40.56 -6.22
C ALA A 2 5.48 40.35 -7.62
N MET A 3 6.08 39.44 -8.40
CA MET A 3 5.56 39.12 -9.72
C MET A 3 4.18 38.42 -9.54
N GLU A 4 3.17 38.90 -10.24
CA GLU A 4 1.79 38.39 -10.16
C GLU A 4 1.59 37.10 -10.96
N LYS A 5 2.59 36.73 -11.75
CA LYS A 5 2.53 35.54 -12.65
C LYS A 5 3.85 34.76 -12.61
N ILE A 6 3.74 33.46 -12.86
CA ILE A 6 4.85 32.59 -13.25
C ILE A 6 4.91 32.65 -14.78
N VAL A 7 6.06 33.05 -15.35
CA VAL A 7 6.26 33.17 -16.79
C VAL A 7 7.24 32.09 -17.23
N VAL A 8 6.77 31.15 -18.04
CA VAL A 8 7.57 30.08 -18.63
C VAL A 8 7.81 30.43 -20.11
N LYS A 9 9.06 30.38 -20.56
CA LYS A 9 9.44 30.67 -21.96
C LYS A 9 10.24 29.52 -22.54
N GLY A 10 9.82 29.06 -23.71
CA GLY A 10 10.55 28.06 -24.48
C GLY A 10 10.59 26.68 -23.87
N ALA A 11 9.50 26.19 -23.28
CA ALA A 11 9.44 24.83 -22.70
C ALA A 11 9.39 23.77 -23.81
N ARG A 12 10.39 22.85 -23.80
CA ARG A 12 10.59 21.79 -24.83
C ARG A 12 10.74 20.39 -24.23
N ALA A 13 10.47 20.21 -22.93
CA ALA A 13 10.57 18.91 -22.30
C ALA A 13 9.63 17.89 -22.97
N HIS A 14 10.17 16.72 -23.31
CA HIS A 14 9.47 15.62 -23.99
C HIS A 14 8.76 16.04 -25.29
N ASN A 15 7.42 16.08 -25.28
CA ASN A 15 6.63 16.42 -26.48
C ASN A 15 6.19 17.90 -26.54
N LEU A 16 6.62 18.74 -25.61
CA LEU A 16 6.29 20.17 -25.61
C LEU A 16 6.89 20.91 -26.79
N LYS A 17 6.09 21.73 -27.48
CA LYS A 17 6.44 22.41 -28.75
C LYS A 17 6.93 23.84 -28.51
N ASN A 18 8.00 24.02 -27.71
CA ASN A 18 8.59 25.33 -27.45
C ASN A 18 7.53 26.34 -26.97
N ILE A 19 6.78 25.96 -25.93
CA ILE A 19 5.64 26.74 -25.48
C ILE A 19 6.07 27.90 -24.55
N ASP A 20 5.38 29.02 -24.71
CA ASP A 20 5.43 30.15 -23.81
C ASP A 20 4.09 30.25 -23.09
N ILE A 21 4.13 30.39 -21.74
CA ILE A 21 2.90 30.42 -20.94
C ILE A 21 3.05 31.31 -19.70
N GLU A 22 1.97 32.02 -19.37
CA GLU A 22 1.84 32.83 -18.16
C GLU A 22 0.82 32.20 -17.23
N ILE A 23 1.23 31.86 -16.02
CA ILE A 23 0.40 31.19 -15.00
C ILE A 23 0.16 32.20 -13.86
N PRO A 24 -1.08 32.53 -13.53
CA PRO A 24 -1.37 33.45 -12.42
C PRO A 24 -0.96 32.86 -11.08
N ARG A 25 -0.38 33.68 -10.20
CA ARG A 25 -0.03 33.30 -8.82
C ARG A 25 -1.21 33.45 -7.88
N ASP A 26 -1.13 32.73 -6.74
CA ASP A 26 -2.14 32.74 -5.69
C ASP A 26 -3.54 32.34 -6.21
N LYS A 27 -3.54 31.40 -7.16
CA LYS A 27 -4.70 30.87 -7.89
C LYS A 27 -4.68 29.35 -7.95
N LEU A 28 -5.85 28.76 -8.10
CA LEU A 28 -6.04 27.38 -8.48
C LEU A 28 -6.01 27.29 -10.01
N VAL A 29 -4.91 26.76 -10.56
CA VAL A 29 -4.69 26.56 -12.00
C VAL A 29 -4.80 25.09 -12.31
N VAL A 30 -5.67 24.72 -13.24
CA VAL A 30 -5.83 23.33 -13.68
C VAL A 30 -5.24 23.16 -15.08
N LEU A 31 -4.34 22.19 -15.22
CA LEU A 31 -3.81 21.72 -16.50
C LEU A 31 -4.64 20.55 -16.99
N THR A 32 -5.26 20.68 -18.13
CA THR A 32 -6.13 19.65 -18.72
C THR A 32 -5.73 19.31 -20.16
N GLY A 33 -6.39 18.35 -20.78
CA GLY A 33 -6.16 17.88 -22.14
C GLY A 33 -6.07 16.36 -22.25
N LEU A 34 -5.91 15.82 -23.46
CA LEU A 34 -5.85 14.38 -23.71
C LEU A 34 -4.71 13.68 -22.95
N SER A 35 -4.87 12.39 -22.70
CA SER A 35 -3.80 11.56 -22.15
C SER A 35 -2.59 11.58 -23.09
N GLY A 36 -1.36 11.85 -22.56
CA GLY A 36 -0.16 12.00 -23.36
C GLY A 36 -0.03 13.34 -24.12
N SER A 37 -0.84 14.36 -23.81
CA SER A 37 -0.76 15.67 -24.46
C SER A 37 0.41 16.55 -24.00
N GLY A 38 1.08 16.21 -22.87
CA GLY A 38 2.23 16.98 -22.34
C GLY A 38 1.97 17.71 -21.02
N LYS A 39 0.81 17.51 -20.38
CA LYS A 39 0.43 18.13 -19.09
C LYS A 39 1.49 17.91 -18.00
N SER A 40 1.83 16.64 -17.76
CA SER A 40 2.79 16.26 -16.72
C SER A 40 4.19 16.73 -17.09
N SER A 41 4.55 16.77 -18.39
CA SER A 41 5.82 17.33 -18.86
C SER A 41 5.96 18.81 -18.54
N LEU A 42 4.88 19.60 -18.67
CA LEU A 42 4.88 21.00 -18.26
C LEU A 42 4.92 21.17 -16.72
N ALA A 43 4.03 20.45 -16.00
CA ALA A 43 3.88 20.62 -14.55
C ALA A 43 5.10 20.10 -13.79
N PHE A 44 5.51 18.85 -14.04
CA PHE A 44 6.52 18.16 -13.24
C PHE A 44 7.92 18.25 -13.85
N ASP A 45 8.09 17.91 -15.14
CA ASP A 45 9.40 17.83 -15.76
C ASP A 45 9.95 19.22 -16.14
N THR A 46 9.12 20.27 -16.15
CA THR A 46 9.53 21.64 -16.44
C THR A 46 9.41 22.56 -15.20
N ILE A 47 8.20 22.84 -14.72
CA ILE A 47 7.98 23.85 -13.67
C ILE A 47 8.50 23.36 -12.31
N TYR A 48 8.10 22.15 -11.90
CA TYR A 48 8.55 21.59 -10.62
C TYR A 48 10.06 21.31 -10.63
N ALA A 49 10.57 20.70 -11.68
CA ALA A 49 11.98 20.36 -11.81
C ALA A 49 12.87 21.61 -11.69
N GLU A 50 12.50 22.72 -12.35
CA GLU A 50 13.24 23.98 -12.25
C GLU A 50 13.12 24.62 -10.85
N GLY A 51 11.93 24.57 -10.23
CA GLY A 51 11.71 25.06 -8.88
C GLY A 51 12.56 24.32 -7.84
N GLN A 52 12.60 22.98 -7.94
CA GLN A 52 13.39 22.13 -7.07
C GLN A 52 14.90 22.31 -7.32
N ARG A 53 15.32 22.40 -8.59
CA ARG A 53 16.73 22.67 -8.96
C ARG A 53 17.23 23.95 -8.30
N ARG A 54 16.47 25.06 -8.41
CA ARG A 54 16.83 26.35 -7.78
C ARG A 54 16.89 26.24 -6.26
N TYR A 55 15.97 25.51 -5.65
CA TYR A 55 15.97 25.27 -4.21
C TYR A 55 17.24 24.53 -3.79
N VAL A 56 17.57 23.41 -4.45
CA VAL A 56 18.78 22.62 -4.18
C VAL A 56 20.05 23.43 -4.40
N GLU A 57 20.12 24.25 -5.45
CA GLU A 57 21.26 25.13 -5.70
C GLU A 57 21.46 26.19 -4.61
N SER A 58 20.40 26.62 -3.93
CA SER A 58 20.47 27.57 -2.82
C SER A 58 21.04 26.96 -1.54
N LEU A 59 21.11 25.63 -1.44
CA LEU A 59 21.62 24.91 -0.27
C LEU A 59 23.15 24.91 -0.21
N SER A 60 23.72 24.60 0.96
CA SER A 60 25.16 24.45 1.15
C SER A 60 25.76 23.37 0.23
N ALA A 61 27.05 23.48 -0.11
CA ALA A 61 27.76 22.49 -0.92
C ALA A 61 27.68 21.07 -0.32
N TYR A 62 27.70 20.98 1.02
CA TYR A 62 27.55 19.73 1.75
C TYR A 62 26.15 19.11 1.53
N ALA A 63 25.07 19.87 1.68
CA ALA A 63 23.71 19.37 1.45
C ALA A 63 23.49 18.93 0.00
N ARG A 64 24.07 19.65 -0.99
CA ARG A 64 24.01 19.29 -2.41
C ARG A 64 24.64 17.94 -2.75
N GLN A 65 25.71 17.53 -2.01
CA GLN A 65 26.32 16.21 -2.23
C GLN A 65 25.37 15.05 -1.88
N PHE A 66 24.44 15.25 -0.94
CA PHE A 66 23.46 14.23 -0.55
C PHE A 66 22.21 14.22 -1.43
N LEU A 67 21.83 15.39 -1.97
CA LEU A 67 20.60 15.53 -2.78
C LEU A 67 20.81 15.23 -4.26
N GLY A 68 22.07 15.12 -4.69
CA GLY A 68 22.42 14.92 -6.09
C GLY A 68 22.34 16.20 -6.94
N GLN A 69 22.93 16.16 -8.11
CA GLN A 69 22.82 17.24 -9.09
C GLN A 69 21.59 16.98 -9.94
N MET A 70 20.66 17.94 -9.99
CA MET A 70 19.47 17.86 -10.83
C MET A 70 19.77 18.39 -12.22
N ASP A 71 19.33 17.68 -13.24
CA ASP A 71 19.44 18.14 -14.62
C ASP A 71 18.55 19.38 -14.81
N LYS A 72 19.07 20.34 -15.59
CA LYS A 72 18.27 21.51 -15.96
C LYS A 72 17.19 21.05 -16.95
N PRO A 73 15.91 21.38 -16.70
CA PRO A 73 14.87 21.10 -17.69
C PRO A 73 15.12 21.86 -18.99
N ASP A 74 14.65 21.33 -20.11
CA ASP A 74 14.75 21.95 -21.43
C ASP A 74 13.73 23.09 -21.54
N VAL A 75 14.15 24.24 -21.04
CA VAL A 75 13.38 25.49 -21.01
C VAL A 75 14.32 26.69 -21.09
N ASP A 76 13.93 27.74 -21.78
CA ASP A 76 14.76 28.94 -21.92
C ASP A 76 14.83 29.69 -20.59
N SER A 77 13.69 30.02 -19.99
CA SER A 77 13.62 30.68 -18.69
C SER A 77 12.27 30.42 -17.98
N ILE A 78 12.29 30.42 -16.64
CA ILE A 78 11.08 30.49 -15.81
C ILE A 78 11.29 31.61 -14.79
N GLU A 79 10.38 32.57 -14.77
CA GLU A 79 10.38 33.69 -13.83
C GLU A 79 9.20 33.60 -12.86
N GLY A 80 9.28 34.17 -11.68
CA GLY A 80 8.19 34.23 -10.70
C GLY A 80 7.94 32.94 -9.91
N LEU A 81 8.85 31.93 -9.97
CA LEU A 81 8.72 30.69 -9.18
C LEU A 81 8.82 30.95 -7.69
N SER A 82 7.89 30.35 -6.94
CA SER A 82 7.97 30.14 -5.50
C SER A 82 8.63 28.78 -5.19
N PRO A 83 9.02 28.52 -3.91
CA PRO A 83 9.39 27.17 -3.50
C PRO A 83 8.32 26.16 -3.92
N ALA A 84 8.70 25.10 -4.63
CA ALA A 84 7.77 24.16 -5.22
C ALA A 84 7.71 22.84 -4.43
N ILE A 85 6.50 22.33 -4.19
CA ILE A 85 6.21 21.05 -3.56
C ILE A 85 5.36 20.22 -4.52
N SER A 86 5.82 19.01 -4.82
CA SER A 86 5.11 18.05 -5.66
C SER A 86 4.39 17.00 -4.81
N ILE A 87 3.16 16.69 -5.18
CA ILE A 87 2.35 15.63 -4.58
C ILE A 87 1.92 14.68 -5.71
N ASP A 88 2.78 13.71 -6.00
CA ASP A 88 2.59 12.70 -7.04
C ASP A 88 2.04 11.36 -6.51
N GLN A 89 1.66 10.46 -7.40
CA GLN A 89 1.13 9.13 -7.06
C GLN A 89 2.20 8.06 -6.83
N LYS A 90 3.43 8.26 -7.28
CA LYS A 90 4.38 7.17 -7.56
C LYS A 90 5.08 6.54 -6.36
N THR A 91 4.96 7.05 -5.14
CA THR A 91 5.77 6.56 -4.01
C THR A 91 4.93 6.13 -2.81
N THR A 92 4.53 4.85 -2.77
CA THR A 92 4.16 4.21 -1.50
C THR A 92 5.44 3.82 -0.75
N SER A 93 5.55 4.20 0.51
CA SER A 93 6.67 3.79 1.36
C SER A 93 6.65 2.27 1.53
N ARG A 94 7.73 1.59 1.15
CA ARG A 94 7.90 0.14 1.38
C ARG A 94 8.39 -0.18 2.79
N ASN A 95 8.58 0.81 3.65
CA ASN A 95 9.03 0.58 5.01
C ASN A 95 7.91 -0.02 5.86
N PRO A 96 8.04 -1.24 6.39
CA PRO A 96 6.99 -1.91 7.17
C PRO A 96 6.70 -1.23 8.51
N ARG A 97 7.56 -0.31 8.95
CA ARG A 97 7.37 0.49 10.16
C ARG A 97 6.56 1.76 9.92
N SER A 98 6.40 2.18 8.67
CA SER A 98 5.57 3.35 8.34
C SER A 98 4.08 3.01 8.44
N THR A 99 3.32 3.80 9.20
CA THR A 99 1.86 3.70 9.35
C THR A 99 1.21 5.03 9.01
N VAL A 100 -0.10 5.05 8.82
CA VAL A 100 -0.85 6.31 8.65
C VAL A 100 -0.50 7.29 9.75
N ALA A 101 -0.55 6.87 11.03
CA ALA A 101 -0.25 7.73 12.17
C ALA A 101 1.18 8.30 12.16
N THR A 102 2.18 7.53 11.67
CA THR A 102 3.58 8.01 11.63
C THR A 102 3.85 8.94 10.46
N VAL A 103 3.24 8.68 9.31
CA VAL A 103 3.41 9.54 8.12
C VAL A 103 2.72 10.89 8.30
N THR A 104 1.62 10.92 9.06
CA THR A 104 0.87 12.16 9.40
C THR A 104 1.37 12.86 10.65
N GLU A 105 2.45 12.35 11.27
CA GLU A 105 3.02 12.84 12.54
C GLU A 105 2.06 12.74 13.75
N ILE A 106 0.84 12.26 13.57
CA ILE A 106 -0.13 12.07 14.67
C ILE A 106 0.48 11.19 15.77
N TYR A 107 1.26 10.16 15.40
CA TYR A 107 1.89 9.26 16.36
C TYR A 107 2.88 9.97 17.28
N ASP A 108 3.58 10.98 16.81
CA ASP A 108 4.52 11.75 17.61
C ASP A 108 3.80 12.56 18.71
N TYR A 109 2.65 13.15 18.38
CA TYR A 109 1.80 13.81 19.35
C TYR A 109 1.13 12.83 20.32
N LEU A 110 0.73 11.64 19.85
CA LEU A 110 0.22 10.58 20.74
C LEU A 110 1.27 10.15 21.76
N ARG A 111 2.52 9.92 21.34
CA ARG A 111 3.62 9.59 22.25
C ARG A 111 3.81 10.66 23.32
N LEU A 112 3.74 11.92 22.92
CA LEU A 112 3.87 13.05 23.84
C LEU A 112 2.67 13.11 24.81
N LEU A 113 1.45 12.93 24.31
CA LEU A 113 0.23 12.92 25.11
C LEU A 113 0.27 11.83 26.17
N PHE A 114 0.57 10.57 25.79
CA PHE A 114 0.65 9.45 26.71
C PHE A 114 1.78 9.59 27.73
N ALA A 115 2.90 10.22 27.37
CA ALA A 115 3.99 10.50 28.31
C ALA A 115 3.65 11.60 29.32
N ARG A 116 2.75 12.53 29.01
CA ARG A 116 2.46 13.69 29.87
C ARG A 116 1.23 13.53 30.72
N VAL A 117 0.16 12.92 30.22
CA VAL A 117 -1.13 12.77 30.93
C VAL A 117 -1.59 11.33 31.05
N GLY A 118 -0.84 10.37 30.51
CA GLY A 118 -1.15 8.96 30.64
C GLY A 118 -0.99 8.45 32.06
N LYS A 119 -1.95 7.62 32.53
CA LYS A 119 -1.94 7.01 33.85
C LYS A 119 -1.41 5.58 33.76
N PRO A 120 -0.32 5.26 34.45
CA PRO A 120 0.21 3.89 34.50
C PRO A 120 -0.70 2.99 35.34
N ILE A 121 -1.18 1.91 34.74
CA ILE A 121 -2.08 0.94 35.40
C ILE A 121 -1.46 -0.45 35.35
N CYS A 122 -1.47 -1.16 36.48
CA CYS A 122 -0.95 -2.53 36.54
C CYS A 122 -1.78 -3.47 35.65
N PRO A 123 -1.20 -4.10 34.62
CA PRO A 123 -1.96 -4.97 33.72
C PRO A 123 -2.42 -6.30 34.38
N ASN A 124 -1.96 -6.61 35.59
CA ASN A 124 -2.34 -7.81 36.32
C ASN A 124 -3.47 -7.53 37.33
N HIS A 125 -3.54 -6.33 37.90
CA HIS A 125 -4.44 -6.00 39.01
C HIS A 125 -5.38 -4.84 38.72
N GLY A 126 -5.21 -4.10 37.60
CA GLY A 126 -6.04 -2.93 37.25
C GLY A 126 -5.87 -1.74 38.21
N ILE A 127 -4.78 -1.71 38.99
CA ILE A 127 -4.52 -0.66 40.01
C ILE A 127 -3.61 0.40 39.35
N GLU A 128 -3.94 1.69 39.60
CA GLU A 128 -3.06 2.80 39.22
C GLU A 128 -1.71 2.71 39.94
N ILE A 129 -0.65 2.85 39.20
CA ILE A 129 0.72 2.76 39.72
C ILE A 129 1.27 4.18 39.78
N THR A 130 1.51 4.64 41.04
CA THR A 130 2.10 5.98 41.28
C THR A 130 3.55 5.85 41.69
N SER A 131 4.36 6.83 41.32
CA SER A 131 5.69 7.03 41.92
C SER A 131 5.47 7.68 43.28
N GLN A 132 6.26 7.29 44.27
CA GLN A 132 6.22 7.86 45.59
C GLN A 132 7.50 8.63 45.89
N THR A 133 7.38 9.83 46.40
CA THR A 133 8.55 10.57 46.92
C THR A 133 8.96 9.98 48.26
N ILE A 134 10.24 10.21 48.67
CA ILE A 134 10.73 9.76 49.97
C ILE A 134 9.89 10.34 51.09
N GLU A 135 9.44 11.60 50.98
CA GLU A 135 8.58 12.25 51.94
C GLU A 135 7.23 11.51 52.08
N GLN A 136 6.58 11.17 50.99
CA GLN A 136 5.33 10.38 50.98
C GLN A 136 5.54 8.97 51.55
N MET A 137 6.68 8.32 51.32
CA MET A 137 7.00 7.01 51.93
C MET A 137 7.15 7.16 53.42
N VAL A 138 7.87 8.19 53.89
CA VAL A 138 8.02 8.49 55.31
C VAL A 138 6.68 8.76 55.97
N ASP A 139 5.84 9.64 55.40
CA ASP A 139 4.51 9.93 55.94
C ASP A 139 3.66 8.68 56.06
N ARG A 140 3.67 7.83 55.03
CA ARG A 140 2.92 6.57 55.05
C ARG A 140 3.41 5.58 56.10
N ILE A 141 4.72 5.54 56.37
CA ILE A 141 5.31 4.69 57.41
C ILE A 141 5.00 5.25 58.77
N LEU A 142 4.93 6.56 58.96
CA LEU A 142 4.60 7.21 60.23
C LEU A 142 3.11 7.10 60.61
N GLU A 143 2.23 6.65 59.73
CA GLU A 143 0.83 6.31 60.05
C GLU A 143 0.71 5.09 60.96
N TYR A 144 1.77 4.24 61.05
CA TYR A 144 1.78 3.12 61.98
C TYR A 144 1.83 3.58 63.44
N PRO A 145 1.27 2.77 64.38
CA PRO A 145 1.25 3.11 65.78
C PRO A 145 2.69 3.30 66.36
N GLU A 146 2.82 4.17 67.38
CA GLU A 146 4.08 4.29 68.10
C GLU A 146 4.55 2.94 68.63
N ARG A 147 5.88 2.71 68.59
CA ARG A 147 6.61 1.48 68.96
C ARG A 147 6.46 0.33 67.97
N THR A 148 5.85 0.50 66.78
CA THR A 148 5.89 -0.46 65.70
C THR A 148 7.35 -0.63 65.25
N LYS A 149 7.79 -1.89 65.16
CA LYS A 149 9.14 -2.27 64.72
C LYS A 149 9.11 -2.60 63.24
N LEU A 150 10.00 -1.99 62.48
CA LEU A 150 10.09 -2.21 61.03
C LEU A 150 11.53 -2.35 60.58
N GLN A 151 11.73 -3.02 59.45
CA GLN A 151 13.00 -3.13 58.77
C GLN A 151 12.92 -2.51 57.40
N VAL A 152 13.95 -1.73 57.04
CA VAL A 152 14.10 -1.15 55.72
C VAL A 152 15.00 -2.08 54.92
N LEU A 153 14.45 -2.68 53.86
CA LEU A 153 15.13 -3.66 53.03
C LEU A 153 15.30 -3.13 51.60
N ALA A 154 16.50 -3.29 51.02
CA ALA A 154 16.82 -3.00 49.62
C ALA A 154 16.77 -4.30 48.78
N PRO A 155 15.82 -4.47 47.85
CA PRO A 155 15.76 -5.66 47.00
C PRO A 155 16.82 -5.58 45.90
N VAL A 156 17.92 -6.33 46.01
CA VAL A 156 19.02 -6.35 45.03
C VAL A 156 18.81 -7.44 43.97
N VAL A 157 18.24 -8.56 44.36
CA VAL A 157 17.88 -9.65 43.44
C VAL A 157 16.41 -10.01 43.67
N SER A 158 15.56 -9.99 42.66
CA SER A 158 14.17 -10.35 42.76
C SER A 158 13.82 -11.46 41.79
N GLY A 159 13.67 -12.70 42.30
CA GLY A 159 13.19 -13.86 41.55
C GLY A 159 14.04 -14.26 40.34
N ARG A 160 15.36 -14.05 40.39
CA ARG A 160 16.31 -14.39 39.30
C ARG A 160 17.02 -15.69 39.57
N LYS A 161 17.23 -16.50 38.51
CA LYS A 161 18.07 -17.71 38.59
C LYS A 161 19.56 -17.35 38.62
N GLY A 162 20.36 -18.06 39.42
CA GLY A 162 21.79 -17.90 39.48
C GLY A 162 22.32 -18.13 40.88
N THR A 163 23.66 -18.29 41.01
CA THR A 163 24.34 -18.39 42.29
C THR A 163 24.60 -17.03 42.95
N HIS A 164 24.45 -15.93 42.25
CA HIS A 164 24.56 -14.53 42.67
C HIS A 164 25.83 -14.20 43.52
N VAL A 165 26.92 -14.99 43.39
CA VAL A 165 28.16 -14.86 44.16
C VAL A 165 28.72 -13.44 44.09
N LYS A 166 28.77 -12.85 42.88
CA LYS A 166 29.30 -11.49 42.69
C LYS A 166 28.49 -10.44 43.42
N VAL A 167 27.17 -10.57 43.42
CA VAL A 167 26.25 -9.65 44.11
C VAL A 167 26.48 -9.74 45.64
N LEU A 168 26.61 -10.95 46.17
CA LEU A 168 26.88 -11.15 47.62
C LEU A 168 28.26 -10.59 47.99
N GLU A 169 29.29 -10.74 47.14
CA GLU A 169 30.61 -10.13 47.38
C GLU A 169 30.57 -8.59 47.34
N ASP A 170 29.81 -8.00 46.43
CA ASP A 170 29.69 -6.55 46.32
C ASP A 170 28.94 -5.96 47.52
N ILE A 171 27.85 -6.60 47.99
CA ILE A 171 27.14 -6.24 49.22
C ILE A 171 28.09 -6.30 50.44
N LYS A 172 28.94 -7.34 50.52
CA LYS A 172 29.93 -7.52 51.60
C LYS A 172 31.01 -6.42 51.57
N LYS A 173 31.47 -5.99 50.37
CA LYS A 173 32.46 -4.90 50.24
C LYS A 173 31.90 -3.55 50.65
N GLU A 174 30.58 -3.32 50.44
CA GLU A 174 29.89 -2.08 50.84
C GLU A 174 29.63 -2.01 52.37
N GLY A 175 29.93 -3.08 53.12
CA GLY A 175 29.89 -3.08 54.57
C GLY A 175 28.59 -3.44 55.18
N TYR A 176 27.62 -3.96 54.45
CA TYR A 176 26.33 -4.44 54.97
C TYR A 176 26.56 -5.76 55.74
N VAL A 177 25.83 -5.93 56.86
CA VAL A 177 25.99 -7.04 57.78
C VAL A 177 24.95 -8.12 57.61
N ARG A 178 23.72 -7.74 57.25
CA ARG A 178 22.56 -8.65 57.18
C ARG A 178 21.83 -8.56 55.85
N ILE A 179 21.46 -9.73 55.39
CA ILE A 179 20.63 -9.90 54.21
C ILE A 179 19.48 -10.84 54.50
N ARG A 180 18.41 -10.74 53.70
CA ARG A 180 17.37 -11.72 53.66
C ARG A 180 17.45 -12.45 52.30
N VAL A 181 17.55 -13.77 52.34
CA VAL A 181 17.67 -14.64 51.17
C VAL A 181 16.47 -15.57 51.16
N ASP A 182 15.66 -15.49 50.10
CA ASP A 182 14.42 -16.28 49.93
C ASP A 182 13.48 -16.23 51.18
N GLY A 183 13.42 -15.05 51.81
CA GLY A 183 12.62 -14.82 53.01
C GLY A 183 13.29 -15.14 54.34
N GLU A 184 14.49 -15.78 54.34
CA GLU A 184 15.26 -16.09 55.53
C GLU A 184 16.34 -15.05 55.84
N MET A 185 16.40 -14.56 57.10
CA MET A 185 17.43 -13.62 57.52
C MET A 185 18.76 -14.33 57.77
N ARG A 186 19.83 -13.84 57.12
CA ARG A 186 21.20 -14.39 57.24
C ARG A 186 22.21 -13.30 57.47
N GLU A 187 23.32 -13.66 58.07
CA GLU A 187 24.49 -12.74 58.10
C GLU A 187 25.34 -12.91 56.84
N ILE A 188 25.79 -11.82 56.25
CA ILE A 188 26.60 -11.83 54.98
C ILE A 188 27.95 -12.52 55.17
N THR A 189 28.35 -12.75 56.45
CA THR A 189 29.58 -13.48 56.81
C THR A 189 29.42 -14.99 56.74
N GLU A 190 28.20 -15.49 56.73
CA GLU A 190 27.89 -16.92 56.55
C GLU A 190 28.17 -17.35 55.10
N GLU A 191 28.49 -18.63 54.93
CA GLU A 191 28.68 -19.21 53.61
C GLU A 191 27.28 -19.46 52.97
N ILE A 192 26.97 -18.67 51.95
CA ILE A 192 25.64 -18.70 51.28
C ILE A 192 25.79 -19.36 49.94
N GLU A 193 25.38 -20.63 49.84
CA GLU A 193 25.35 -21.37 48.58
C GLU A 193 23.93 -21.31 48.00
N LEU A 194 23.82 -20.80 46.76
CA LEU A 194 22.55 -20.68 46.04
C LEU A 194 22.52 -21.62 44.85
N GLU A 195 21.37 -22.29 44.63
CA GLU A 195 21.20 -23.24 43.54
C GLU A 195 21.06 -22.50 42.17
N LYS A 196 21.97 -22.78 41.23
CA LYS A 196 22.03 -22.11 39.93
C LYS A 196 20.71 -22.13 39.14
N ASN A 197 19.89 -23.17 39.32
CA ASN A 197 18.65 -23.37 38.51
C ASN A 197 17.37 -22.93 39.22
N LYS A 198 17.44 -22.54 40.49
CA LYS A 198 16.31 -21.96 41.26
C LYS A 198 16.29 -20.45 41.12
N LYS A 199 15.09 -19.88 41.31
CA LYS A 199 14.93 -18.42 41.42
C LYS A 199 15.16 -18.02 42.86
N HIS A 200 16.02 -17.01 43.04
CA HIS A 200 16.37 -16.47 44.36
C HIS A 200 15.97 -14.99 44.44
N SER A 201 15.64 -14.57 45.66
CA SER A 201 15.44 -13.17 46.05
C SER A 201 16.44 -12.83 47.13
N ILE A 202 17.12 -11.69 47.00
CA ILE A 202 18.14 -11.20 47.94
C ILE A 202 17.79 -9.76 48.25
N GLU A 203 17.49 -9.49 49.52
CA GLU A 203 17.25 -8.16 50.05
C GLU A 203 18.31 -7.82 51.12
N VAL A 204 18.85 -6.58 51.04
CA VAL A 204 19.81 -6.08 52.05
C VAL A 204 19.10 -5.32 53.12
N VAL A 205 19.36 -5.64 54.39
CA VAL A 205 18.82 -4.89 55.53
C VAL A 205 19.62 -3.61 55.71
N ILE A 206 18.97 -2.49 55.38
CA ILE A 206 19.58 -1.15 55.49
C ILE A 206 19.50 -0.63 56.90
N ASP A 207 18.29 -0.71 57.50
CA ASP A 207 18.07 -0.21 58.89
C ASP A 207 16.95 -0.96 59.59
N ARG A 208 16.97 -0.90 60.91
CA ARG A 208 15.87 -1.38 61.82
C ARG A 208 15.41 -0.20 62.63
N VAL A 209 14.17 0.18 62.39
CA VAL A 209 13.61 1.41 62.94
C VAL A 209 12.40 1.07 63.83
N VAL A 210 12.18 1.85 64.84
CA VAL A 210 11.00 1.81 65.69
C VAL A 210 10.26 3.15 65.52
N VAL A 211 8.99 3.10 65.14
CA VAL A 211 8.18 4.29 64.97
C VAL A 211 8.05 5.03 66.30
N LYS A 212 8.58 6.25 66.36
CA LYS A 212 8.50 7.17 67.48
C LYS A 212 8.64 8.61 66.98
N GLU A 213 8.26 9.58 67.82
CA GLU A 213 8.42 10.98 67.53
C GLU A 213 9.87 11.32 67.18
N GLY A 214 10.10 12.10 66.10
CA GLY A 214 11.44 12.54 65.67
C GLY A 214 12.24 11.52 64.80
N VAL A 215 11.65 10.40 64.40
CA VAL A 215 12.36 9.36 63.61
C VAL A 215 12.39 9.66 62.11
N ALA A 216 11.65 10.67 61.65
CA ALA A 216 11.48 10.97 60.22
C ALA A 216 12.79 11.18 59.47
N ALA A 217 13.72 11.96 59.98
CA ALA A 217 15.02 12.21 59.34
C ALA A 217 15.84 10.93 59.16
N ARG A 218 15.95 10.07 60.19
CA ARG A 218 16.65 8.79 60.08
C ARG A 218 16.00 7.85 59.08
N LEU A 219 14.65 7.86 59.03
CA LEU A 219 13.88 7.03 58.11
C LEU A 219 14.09 7.53 56.66
N SER A 220 14.15 8.85 56.44
CA SER A 220 14.47 9.42 55.11
C SER A 220 15.87 8.98 54.65
N ASP A 221 16.91 9.07 55.49
CA ASP A 221 18.26 8.63 55.14
C ASP A 221 18.36 7.13 54.83
N SER A 222 17.60 6.32 55.63
CA SER A 222 17.54 4.86 55.43
C SER A 222 16.80 4.51 54.15
N LEU A 223 15.73 5.20 53.80
CA LEU A 223 14.96 5.02 52.56
C LEU A 223 15.81 5.44 51.34
N GLU A 224 16.51 6.59 51.42
CA GLU A 224 17.40 7.04 50.32
C GLU A 224 18.50 6.02 50.06
N SER A 225 19.12 5.46 51.09
CA SER A 225 20.14 4.42 51.00
C SER A 225 19.57 3.13 50.39
N ALA A 226 18.37 2.73 50.80
CA ALA A 226 17.67 1.54 50.30
C ALA A 226 17.26 1.69 48.83
N LEU A 227 16.73 2.85 48.45
CA LEU A 227 16.31 3.14 47.09
C LEU A 227 17.51 3.16 46.13
N ARG A 228 18.64 3.72 46.55
CA ARG A 228 19.90 3.71 45.79
C ARG A 228 20.40 2.30 45.52
N LEU A 229 20.40 1.42 46.52
CA LEU A 229 20.87 0.04 46.42
C LEU A 229 19.85 -0.87 45.73
N GLY A 230 18.58 -0.67 45.95
CA GLY A 230 17.47 -1.44 45.39
C GLY A 230 16.97 -0.93 44.03
N GLU A 231 17.80 -0.10 43.31
CA GLU A 231 17.46 0.45 41.99
C GLU A 231 16.03 1.12 41.99
N GLY A 232 15.82 2.01 42.95
CA GLY A 232 14.58 2.78 43.11
C GLY A 232 13.43 2.01 43.79
N LYS A 233 13.72 0.87 44.46
CA LYS A 233 12.76 0.07 45.21
C LYS A 233 13.20 -0.13 46.64
N VAL A 234 12.25 -0.13 47.57
CA VAL A 234 12.47 -0.43 48.96
C VAL A 234 11.31 -1.24 49.53
N ILE A 235 11.62 -2.23 50.37
CA ILE A 235 10.64 -3.04 51.08
C ILE A 235 10.66 -2.63 52.54
N ILE A 236 9.52 -2.33 53.12
CA ILE A 236 9.36 -2.11 54.54
C ILE A 236 8.69 -3.35 55.10
N ASP A 237 9.45 -4.11 55.90
CA ASP A 237 8.96 -5.27 56.62
C ASP A 237 8.50 -4.78 58.01
N VAL A 238 7.18 -4.74 58.19
CA VAL A 238 6.57 -4.38 59.46
C VAL A 238 6.39 -5.68 60.28
N ILE A 239 7.21 -5.81 61.33
CA ILE A 239 7.30 -7.07 62.10
C ILE A 239 5.95 -7.44 62.68
N GLY A 240 5.33 -8.49 62.15
CA GLY A 240 4.04 -9.00 62.55
C GLY A 240 2.85 -8.54 61.67
N GLU A 241 3.09 -7.82 60.61
CA GLU A 241 2.10 -7.40 59.62
C GLU A 241 2.58 -7.68 58.18
N GLU A 242 1.85 -7.19 57.18
CA GLU A 242 2.24 -7.34 55.76
C GLU A 242 3.40 -6.43 55.38
N GLU A 243 4.23 -6.89 54.45
CA GLU A 243 5.31 -6.08 53.85
C GLU A 243 4.76 -4.99 52.93
N LEU A 244 5.32 -3.77 53.00
CA LEU A 244 5.04 -2.67 52.09
C LEU A 244 6.16 -2.52 51.10
N LEU A 245 5.85 -2.57 49.79
CA LEU A 245 6.78 -2.26 48.72
C LEU A 245 6.57 -0.81 48.29
N PHE A 246 7.57 0.02 48.46
CA PHE A 246 7.63 1.37 47.91
C PHE A 246 8.58 1.46 46.72
N SER A 247 8.34 2.40 45.83
CA SER A 247 9.20 2.62 44.69
C SER A 247 9.19 4.08 44.23
N GLU A 248 10.37 4.60 43.95
CA GLU A 248 10.52 5.88 43.25
C GLU A 248 10.04 5.79 41.79
N HIS A 249 10.05 4.58 41.21
CA HIS A 249 9.48 4.31 39.91
C HIS A 249 8.02 3.87 40.03
N HIS A 250 7.27 4.00 38.97
CA HIS A 250 5.89 3.50 38.90
C HIS A 250 5.88 1.97 39.07
N ALA A 251 5.53 1.47 40.25
CA ALA A 251 5.51 0.05 40.56
C ALA A 251 4.22 -0.39 41.26
N CYS A 252 3.71 -1.58 40.87
CA CYS A 252 2.51 -2.17 41.47
C CYS A 252 2.85 -2.76 42.85
N PRO A 253 2.16 -2.36 43.93
CA PRO A 253 2.45 -2.87 45.27
C PRO A 253 2.13 -4.36 45.42
N LYS A 254 1.25 -4.94 44.60
CA LYS A 254 0.84 -6.35 44.70
C LYS A 254 1.75 -7.32 43.92
N CYS A 255 2.29 -6.96 42.77
CA CYS A 255 3.05 -7.91 41.95
C CYS A 255 4.43 -7.40 41.51
N GLY A 256 4.83 -6.21 41.95
CA GLY A 256 6.15 -5.64 41.60
C GLY A 256 6.30 -5.27 40.12
N PHE A 257 5.22 -5.33 39.31
CA PHE A 257 5.27 -4.83 37.92
C PHE A 257 5.60 -3.35 37.96
N SER A 258 6.71 -2.96 37.33
CA SER A 258 7.20 -1.59 37.35
C SER A 258 7.33 -1.03 35.97
N ILE A 259 7.07 0.28 35.88
CA ILE A 259 7.23 1.07 34.67
C ILE A 259 8.31 2.11 34.97
N GLY A 260 9.25 2.29 34.07
CA GLY A 260 10.28 3.33 34.16
C GLY A 260 9.67 4.73 34.00
N GLU A 261 10.52 5.72 33.93
CA GLU A 261 10.10 7.11 33.69
C GLU A 261 9.26 7.23 32.41
N LEU A 262 8.14 7.97 32.49
CA LEU A 262 7.22 8.17 31.38
C LEU A 262 7.80 9.18 30.39
N GLU A 263 8.55 8.71 29.42
CA GLU A 263 9.14 9.51 28.35
C GLU A 263 8.53 9.16 26.99
N PRO A 264 8.48 10.10 26.04
CA PRO A 264 7.95 9.83 24.69
C PRO A 264 8.65 8.68 23.95
N ARG A 265 9.95 8.42 24.24
CA ARG A 265 10.70 7.29 23.65
C ARG A 265 10.18 5.92 24.06
N MET A 266 9.57 5.82 25.25
CA MET A 266 8.95 4.59 25.76
C MET A 266 7.75 4.16 24.88
N PHE A 267 7.08 5.07 24.22
CA PHE A 267 5.96 4.82 23.33
C PHE A 267 6.35 4.71 21.85
N SER A 268 7.65 4.71 21.54
CA SER A 268 8.15 4.57 20.18
C SER A 268 8.44 3.12 19.85
N PHE A 269 7.74 2.57 18.86
CA PHE A 269 8.04 1.22 18.35
C PHE A 269 9.28 1.19 17.42
N ASN A 270 9.84 2.36 17.06
CA ASN A 270 11.11 2.48 16.34
C ASN A 270 12.33 2.58 17.28
N SER A 271 12.09 2.62 18.60
CA SER A 271 13.11 2.71 19.61
C SER A 271 13.20 1.39 20.42
N PRO A 272 14.39 0.88 20.74
CA PRO A 272 14.56 -0.31 21.59
C PRO A 272 13.91 -0.16 22.97
N TYR A 273 13.70 1.08 23.45
CA TYR A 273 13.06 1.37 24.73
C TYR A 273 11.58 1.00 24.74
N GLY A 274 10.85 1.23 23.62
CA GLY A 274 9.41 0.97 23.53
C GLY A 274 9.05 -0.23 22.68
N ALA A 275 9.89 -0.64 21.72
CA ALA A 275 9.60 -1.71 20.79
C ALA A 275 9.41 -3.07 21.47
N CYS A 276 8.44 -3.84 21.04
CA CYS A 276 8.28 -5.22 21.44
C CYS A 276 9.52 -6.05 21.05
N PRO A 277 10.22 -6.71 21.99
CA PRO A 277 11.47 -7.40 21.69
C PRO A 277 11.28 -8.69 20.86
N THR A 278 10.05 -9.14 20.65
CA THR A 278 9.74 -10.35 19.87
C THR A 278 9.58 -10.06 18.38
N CYS A 279 9.09 -8.86 18.02
CA CYS A 279 8.87 -8.43 16.63
C CYS A 279 9.64 -7.15 16.28
N ASP A 280 10.52 -6.68 17.15
CA ASP A 280 11.34 -5.46 16.96
C ASP A 280 10.51 -4.24 16.51
N GLY A 281 9.30 -4.10 17.05
CA GLY A 281 8.39 -3.01 16.75
C GLY A 281 7.60 -3.16 15.44
N LEU A 282 7.69 -4.29 14.75
CA LEU A 282 6.93 -4.52 13.51
C LEU A 282 5.45 -4.83 13.77
N GLY A 283 5.11 -5.37 14.95
CA GLY A 283 3.75 -5.78 15.30
C GLY A 283 3.34 -7.12 14.70
N THR A 284 4.06 -7.56 13.70
CA THR A 284 3.81 -8.82 13.00
C THR A 284 5.08 -9.67 12.95
N LYS A 285 4.91 -10.96 12.75
CA LYS A 285 5.97 -11.88 12.36
C LYS A 285 5.62 -12.50 11.02
N LEU A 286 6.63 -12.72 10.22
CA LEU A 286 6.50 -13.47 8.99
C LEU A 286 6.58 -14.96 9.36
N GLU A 287 5.50 -15.69 9.18
CA GLU A 287 5.40 -17.13 9.44
C GLU A 287 4.89 -17.84 8.20
N VAL A 288 5.30 -19.09 8.01
CA VAL A 288 4.85 -19.87 6.85
C VAL A 288 3.35 -20.16 7.01
N ASP A 289 2.57 -19.76 6.01
CA ASP A 289 1.13 -19.93 6.00
C ASP A 289 0.76 -21.23 5.23
N LYS A 290 0.02 -22.12 5.90
CA LYS A 290 -0.48 -23.36 5.34
C LYS A 290 -1.29 -23.13 4.06
N ASP A 291 -2.12 -22.10 4.04
CA ASP A 291 -3.00 -21.80 2.91
C ASP A 291 -2.27 -21.13 1.72
N LEU A 292 -1.12 -20.49 1.97
CA LEU A 292 -0.23 -20.01 0.91
C LEU A 292 0.64 -21.13 0.36
N VAL A 293 0.98 -22.12 1.20
CA VAL A 293 1.70 -23.34 0.78
C VAL A 293 0.77 -24.24 -0.04
N ILE A 294 -0.52 -24.30 0.32
CA ILE A 294 -1.55 -25.07 -0.39
C ILE A 294 -2.70 -24.13 -0.76
N PRO A 295 -2.54 -23.33 -1.77
CA PRO A 295 -3.50 -22.29 -2.12
C PRO A 295 -4.79 -22.83 -2.77
N ASN A 296 -4.79 -24.10 -3.21
CA ASN A 296 -5.95 -24.73 -3.79
C ASN A 296 -6.06 -26.20 -3.35
N TYR A 297 -6.98 -26.48 -2.45
CA TYR A 297 -7.24 -27.83 -1.92
C TYR A 297 -7.97 -28.77 -2.88
N ASP A 298 -8.47 -28.27 -4.02
CA ASP A 298 -9.09 -29.08 -5.09
C ASP A 298 -8.03 -29.75 -5.98
N LEU A 299 -6.77 -29.32 -5.90
CA LEU A 299 -5.65 -29.96 -6.59
C LEU A 299 -5.20 -31.23 -5.87
N THR A 300 -4.68 -32.19 -6.64
CA THR A 300 -4.02 -33.36 -6.12
C THR A 300 -2.53 -33.08 -5.86
N LEU A 301 -1.86 -33.90 -5.04
CA LEU A 301 -0.42 -33.78 -4.81
C LEU A 301 0.37 -33.94 -6.11
N ARG A 302 -0.08 -34.80 -7.04
CA ARG A 302 0.51 -34.97 -8.38
C ARG A 302 0.27 -33.79 -9.30
N GLN A 303 -0.77 -33.01 -9.06
CA GLN A 303 -1.05 -31.72 -9.74
C GLN A 303 -0.34 -30.54 -9.08
N HIS A 304 0.67 -30.77 -8.25
CA HIS A 304 1.48 -29.76 -7.55
C HIS A 304 0.67 -28.86 -6.61
N ALA A 305 -0.24 -29.46 -5.81
CA ALA A 305 -0.98 -28.72 -4.79
C ALA A 305 -0.05 -27.99 -3.80
N ILE A 306 1.16 -28.54 -3.55
CA ILE A 306 2.20 -27.93 -2.72
C ILE A 306 2.99 -26.94 -3.58
N ALA A 307 2.61 -25.66 -3.53
CA ALA A 307 3.14 -24.61 -4.39
C ALA A 307 4.67 -24.40 -4.29
N PRO A 308 5.32 -24.40 -3.10
CA PRO A 308 6.78 -24.22 -3.00
C PRO A 308 7.62 -25.37 -3.59
N TRP A 309 7.01 -26.51 -3.87
CA TRP A 309 7.67 -27.71 -4.43
C TRP A 309 7.30 -27.97 -5.90
N GLU A 310 6.70 -27.01 -6.55
CA GLU A 310 6.45 -27.10 -8.00
C GLU A 310 7.79 -27.27 -8.75
N PRO A 311 7.93 -28.29 -9.62
CA PRO A 311 9.18 -28.54 -10.32
C PRO A 311 9.45 -27.45 -11.36
N THR A 312 10.46 -26.63 -11.10
CA THR A 312 10.96 -25.63 -12.06
C THR A 312 12.25 -26.07 -12.73
N SER A 313 13.11 -26.83 -12.01
CA SER A 313 14.41 -27.27 -12.51
C SER A 313 14.97 -28.51 -11.78
N SER A 314 14.31 -29.03 -10.75
CA SER A 314 14.81 -30.17 -9.96
C SER A 314 13.70 -31.15 -9.63
N GLN A 315 13.97 -32.43 -9.81
CA GLN A 315 13.05 -33.53 -9.47
C GLN A 315 13.15 -33.96 -8.00
N TYR A 316 13.97 -33.30 -7.19
CA TYR A 316 14.21 -33.72 -5.81
C TYR A 316 12.96 -33.71 -4.93
N TYR A 317 12.24 -32.57 -4.91
CA TYR A 317 11.04 -32.42 -4.06
C TYR A 317 9.86 -33.30 -4.53
N PRO A 318 9.55 -33.45 -5.83
CA PRO A 318 8.56 -34.40 -6.28
C PRO A 318 8.86 -35.86 -5.88
N GLN A 319 10.11 -36.32 -6.02
CA GLN A 319 10.51 -37.67 -5.60
C GLN A 319 10.48 -37.86 -4.08
N LEU A 320 10.84 -36.82 -3.32
CA LEU A 320 10.74 -36.83 -1.86
C LEU A 320 9.28 -36.94 -1.40
N LEU A 321 8.38 -36.16 -2.02
CA LEU A 321 6.96 -36.21 -1.73
C LEU A 321 6.38 -37.60 -2.03
N GLU A 322 6.76 -38.19 -3.15
CA GLU A 322 6.33 -39.55 -3.53
C GLU A 322 6.79 -40.61 -2.52
N ALA A 323 8.03 -40.51 -2.03
CA ALA A 323 8.57 -41.39 -1.00
C ALA A 323 7.79 -41.25 0.32
N VAL A 324 7.46 -40.01 0.74
CA VAL A 324 6.66 -39.74 1.94
C VAL A 324 5.25 -40.30 1.79
N CYS A 325 4.59 -40.03 0.67
CA CYS A 325 3.23 -40.52 0.40
C CYS A 325 3.19 -42.05 0.35
N THR A 326 4.17 -42.68 -0.28
CA THR A 326 4.29 -44.15 -0.31
C THR A 326 4.45 -44.73 1.09
N HIS A 327 5.30 -44.12 1.94
CA HIS A 327 5.55 -44.59 3.30
C HIS A 327 4.30 -44.56 4.18
N TYR A 328 3.49 -43.48 4.06
CA TYR A 328 2.26 -43.28 4.86
C TYR A 328 0.98 -43.79 4.18
N GLY A 329 1.08 -44.35 2.96
CA GLY A 329 -0.08 -44.85 2.21
C GLY A 329 -1.02 -43.75 1.73
N ILE A 330 -0.48 -42.55 1.42
CA ILE A 330 -1.26 -41.41 0.91
C ILE A 330 -1.40 -41.55 -0.61
N ASP A 331 -2.63 -41.52 -1.10
CA ASP A 331 -2.90 -41.48 -2.52
C ASP A 331 -2.67 -40.05 -3.07
N MET A 332 -1.71 -39.95 -3.99
CA MET A 332 -1.33 -38.67 -4.60
C MET A 332 -2.31 -38.16 -5.68
N ASP A 333 -3.24 -39.00 -6.11
CA ASP A 333 -4.19 -38.69 -7.18
C ASP A 333 -5.56 -38.22 -6.64
N VAL A 334 -5.72 -38.16 -5.30
CA VAL A 334 -6.90 -37.64 -4.61
C VAL A 334 -6.71 -36.14 -4.31
N PRO A 335 -7.75 -35.27 -4.43
CA PRO A 335 -7.70 -33.90 -4.01
C PRO A 335 -7.25 -33.76 -2.55
N VAL A 336 -6.43 -32.72 -2.26
CA VAL A 336 -5.88 -32.53 -0.91
C VAL A 336 -6.97 -32.45 0.16
N ARG A 337 -8.12 -31.85 -0.14
CA ARG A 337 -9.26 -31.77 0.78
C ARG A 337 -9.83 -33.14 1.21
N ASP A 338 -9.64 -34.17 0.40
CA ASP A 338 -10.18 -35.52 0.63
C ASP A 338 -9.13 -36.44 1.30
N ILE A 339 -7.88 -35.95 1.49
CA ILE A 339 -6.83 -36.67 2.23
C ILE A 339 -7.11 -36.55 3.73
N PRO A 340 -7.08 -37.66 4.52
CA PRO A 340 -7.27 -37.58 5.96
C PRO A 340 -6.27 -36.65 6.64
N GLU A 341 -6.75 -35.74 7.48
CA GLU A 341 -5.96 -34.65 8.08
C GLU A 341 -4.70 -35.18 8.82
N HIS A 342 -4.82 -36.28 9.57
CA HIS A 342 -3.71 -36.86 10.32
C HIS A 342 -2.57 -37.41 9.42
N LEU A 343 -2.88 -37.83 8.19
CA LEU A 343 -1.90 -38.24 7.19
C LEU A 343 -1.29 -37.02 6.49
N PHE A 344 -2.13 -36.06 6.15
CA PHE A 344 -1.67 -34.83 5.52
C PHE A 344 -0.77 -33.96 6.44
N ASP A 345 -1.00 -34.03 7.75
CA ASP A 345 -0.14 -33.39 8.76
C ASP A 345 1.29 -33.96 8.72
N LYS A 346 1.48 -35.23 8.36
CA LYS A 346 2.82 -35.78 8.16
C LYS A 346 3.55 -35.12 7.00
N VAL A 347 2.84 -34.77 5.94
CA VAL A 347 3.41 -34.02 4.81
C VAL A 347 3.75 -32.59 5.23
N LEU A 348 2.89 -31.93 5.98
CA LEU A 348 3.06 -30.53 6.37
C LEU A 348 4.14 -30.33 7.45
N TYR A 349 4.06 -31.12 8.52
CA TYR A 349 4.86 -30.90 9.74
C TYR A 349 6.02 -31.90 9.88
N GLY A 350 6.06 -32.95 9.03
CA GLY A 350 7.15 -33.90 8.97
C GLY A 350 6.92 -35.20 9.75
N SER A 351 7.90 -36.12 9.63
CA SER A 351 7.86 -37.48 10.23
C SER A 351 8.31 -37.51 11.71
N GLY A 352 8.80 -36.40 12.25
CA GLY A 352 9.44 -36.37 13.57
C GLY A 352 10.77 -37.11 13.57
N LYS A 353 10.90 -38.15 14.44
CA LYS A 353 12.09 -39.01 14.52
C LYS A 353 12.00 -40.24 13.63
N GLU A 354 10.88 -40.47 12.95
CA GLU A 354 10.65 -41.57 12.05
C GLU A 354 11.46 -41.38 10.77
N LYS A 355 12.23 -42.41 10.38
CA LYS A 355 13.06 -42.36 9.19
C LYS A 355 12.32 -42.97 8.01
N ILE A 356 12.24 -42.24 6.93
CA ILE A 356 11.59 -42.62 5.68
C ILE A 356 12.65 -43.07 4.68
N TYR A 357 12.45 -44.19 4.00
CA TYR A 357 13.30 -44.59 2.90
C TYR A 357 13.10 -43.67 1.71
N PHE A 358 14.17 -43.03 1.25
CA PHE A 358 14.16 -42.10 0.13
C PHE A 358 15.20 -42.47 -0.93
N ARG A 359 14.73 -42.77 -2.12
CA ARG A 359 15.51 -42.98 -3.31
C ARG A 359 15.39 -41.77 -4.21
N TYR A 360 16.52 -41.14 -4.50
CA TYR A 360 16.60 -39.96 -5.35
C TYR A 360 17.43 -40.29 -6.60
N GLU A 361 16.88 -40.00 -7.76
CA GLU A 361 17.56 -40.10 -9.05
C GLU A 361 17.68 -38.69 -9.64
N ASN A 362 18.95 -38.25 -9.91
CA ASN A 362 19.19 -36.95 -10.50
C ASN A 362 19.03 -36.98 -12.04
N ASP A 363 19.03 -35.78 -12.66
CA ASP A 363 18.87 -35.61 -14.12
C ASP A 363 19.98 -36.32 -14.97
N PHE A 364 21.06 -36.82 -14.33
CA PHE A 364 22.15 -37.59 -14.95
C PHE A 364 22.04 -39.08 -14.71
N GLY A 365 20.91 -39.59 -14.15
CA GLY A 365 20.68 -41.01 -13.89
C GLY A 365 21.47 -41.56 -12.69
N GLN A 366 22.03 -40.72 -11.84
CA GLN A 366 22.71 -41.18 -10.59
C GLN A 366 21.68 -41.37 -9.48
N VAL A 367 21.64 -42.58 -8.92
CA VAL A 367 20.73 -42.98 -7.85
C VAL A 367 21.43 -42.83 -6.49
N ARG A 368 20.75 -42.22 -5.54
CA ARG A 368 21.13 -42.16 -4.12
C ARG A 368 19.99 -42.66 -3.26
N GLU A 369 20.31 -43.56 -2.34
CA GLU A 369 19.34 -44.15 -1.41
C GLU A 369 19.75 -43.78 0.03
N ASN A 370 18.78 -43.32 0.83
CA ASN A 370 19.03 -42.93 2.21
C ASN A 370 17.77 -43.11 3.07
N HIS A 371 17.96 -43.19 4.39
CA HIS A 371 16.85 -43.11 5.36
C HIS A 371 16.93 -41.76 6.02
N ILE A 372 15.94 -40.90 5.77
CA ILE A 372 15.91 -39.51 6.20
C ILE A 372 14.76 -39.25 7.18
N GLU A 373 15.00 -38.38 8.14
CA GLU A 373 13.94 -37.76 8.94
C GLU A 373 13.32 -36.65 8.08
N PHE A 374 12.05 -36.76 7.78
CA PHE A 374 11.37 -35.81 6.93
C PHE A 374 10.97 -34.58 7.74
N GLU A 375 11.50 -33.40 7.41
CA GLU A 375 11.28 -32.17 8.16
C GLU A 375 9.86 -31.55 8.00
N GLY A 376 9.13 -31.95 6.95
CA GLY A 376 7.84 -31.34 6.60
C GLY A 376 7.97 -30.14 5.70
N VAL A 377 6.91 -29.85 4.93
CA VAL A 377 6.90 -28.76 3.95
C VAL A 377 7.04 -27.39 4.61
N LEU A 378 6.32 -27.13 5.71
CA LEU A 378 6.32 -25.82 6.36
C LEU A 378 7.70 -25.48 6.94
N ARG A 379 8.33 -26.43 7.63
CA ARG A 379 9.69 -26.25 8.15
C ARG A 379 10.74 -26.12 7.04
N ASN A 380 10.57 -26.84 5.94
CA ASN A 380 11.45 -26.72 4.77
C ASN A 380 11.42 -25.31 4.19
N VAL A 381 10.23 -24.70 4.04
CA VAL A 381 10.07 -23.32 3.55
C VAL A 381 10.72 -22.34 4.53
N GLU A 382 10.45 -22.48 5.84
CA GLU A 382 11.00 -21.63 6.90
C GLU A 382 12.53 -21.72 6.94
N ARG A 383 13.10 -22.92 6.93
CA ARG A 383 14.55 -23.14 6.90
C ARG A 383 15.18 -22.52 5.65
N ARG A 384 14.61 -22.75 4.46
CA ARG A 384 15.09 -22.17 3.19
C ARG A 384 15.06 -20.65 3.22
N TYR A 385 14.06 -20.03 3.84
CA TYR A 385 13.99 -18.58 4.01
C TYR A 385 15.14 -18.04 4.87
N HIS A 386 15.43 -18.71 6.01
CA HIS A 386 16.45 -18.25 6.96
C HIS A 386 17.88 -18.58 6.54
N GLU A 387 18.14 -19.73 5.94
CA GLU A 387 19.50 -20.23 5.65
C GLU A 387 20.03 -19.79 4.28
N THR A 388 19.18 -19.31 3.38
CA THR A 388 19.65 -18.94 2.03
C THR A 388 20.45 -17.65 2.04
N SER A 389 21.57 -17.64 1.29
CA SER A 389 22.34 -16.44 0.95
C SER A 389 21.82 -15.74 -0.32
N SER A 390 20.89 -16.35 -1.05
CA SER A 390 20.32 -15.83 -2.29
C SER A 390 19.06 -15.02 -2.03
N ASP A 391 19.09 -13.73 -2.32
CA ASP A 391 17.92 -12.86 -2.21
C ASP A 391 16.75 -13.33 -3.09
N TYR A 392 17.05 -13.90 -4.25
CA TYR A 392 16.03 -14.49 -5.13
C TYR A 392 15.28 -15.65 -4.45
N ILE A 393 16.00 -16.59 -3.82
CA ILE A 393 15.36 -17.72 -3.11
C ILE A 393 14.58 -17.21 -1.91
N ARG A 394 15.11 -16.23 -1.18
CA ARG A 394 14.42 -15.60 -0.06
C ARG A 394 13.09 -14.98 -0.52
N GLU A 395 13.11 -14.18 -1.59
CA GLU A 395 11.90 -13.59 -2.19
C GLU A 395 10.89 -14.65 -2.65
N GLN A 396 11.36 -15.79 -3.20
CA GLN A 396 10.46 -16.88 -3.57
C GLN A 396 9.81 -17.55 -2.36
N MET A 397 10.55 -17.75 -1.27
CA MET A 397 10.00 -18.36 -0.04
C MET A 397 9.05 -17.40 0.68
N GLU A 398 9.31 -16.10 0.65
CA GLU A 398 8.48 -15.07 1.24
C GLU A 398 7.04 -15.08 0.70
N LYS A 399 6.83 -15.52 -0.54
CA LYS A 399 5.49 -15.68 -1.14
C LYS A 399 4.59 -16.66 -0.40
N TYR A 400 5.18 -17.59 0.35
CA TYR A 400 4.47 -18.62 1.13
C TYR A 400 4.38 -18.27 2.61
N MET A 401 4.77 -17.04 2.97
CA MET A 401 4.76 -16.55 4.32
C MET A 401 3.72 -15.45 4.46
N ALA A 402 2.96 -15.48 5.55
CA ALA A 402 1.99 -14.45 5.89
C ALA A 402 2.47 -13.66 7.11
N GLN A 403 2.13 -12.39 7.13
CA GLN A 403 2.34 -11.54 8.30
C GLN A 403 1.27 -11.85 9.34
N GLN A 404 1.62 -12.59 10.38
CA GLN A 404 0.73 -12.85 11.51
C GLN A 404 0.99 -11.87 12.65
N ALA A 405 -0.06 -11.52 13.40
CA ALA A 405 0.09 -10.66 14.55
C ALA A 405 1.08 -11.27 15.56
N CYS A 406 2.04 -10.49 16.02
CA CYS A 406 3.04 -10.95 16.99
C CYS A 406 2.36 -11.53 18.24
N PRO A 407 2.64 -12.76 18.67
CA PRO A 407 1.95 -13.41 19.78
C PRO A 407 2.13 -12.67 21.11
N LYS A 408 3.23 -11.93 21.28
CA LYS A 408 3.53 -11.19 22.52
C LYS A 408 2.83 -9.84 22.59
N CYS A 409 2.91 -9.02 21.55
CA CYS A 409 2.30 -7.68 21.53
C CYS A 409 0.93 -7.64 20.85
N LYS A 410 0.46 -8.74 20.25
CA LYS A 410 -0.85 -8.86 19.58
C LYS A 410 -1.09 -7.74 18.56
N GLY A 411 -0.04 -7.38 17.80
CA GLY A 411 -0.09 -6.33 16.79
C GLY A 411 0.21 -4.91 17.28
N ASN A 412 0.29 -4.68 18.61
CA ASN A 412 0.46 -3.32 19.17
C ASN A 412 1.89 -2.75 19.05
N ARG A 413 2.87 -3.52 18.55
CA ARG A 413 4.25 -3.11 18.27
C ARG A 413 5.10 -2.76 19.50
N LEU A 414 4.50 -2.51 20.67
CA LEU A 414 5.13 -1.97 21.87
C LEU A 414 5.31 -3.03 22.97
N LYS A 415 6.17 -2.72 23.93
CA LYS A 415 6.35 -3.49 25.17
C LYS A 415 5.11 -3.43 26.04
N ARG A 416 4.97 -4.40 26.94
CA ARG A 416 3.85 -4.49 27.89
C ARG A 416 3.81 -3.28 28.83
N GLU A 417 4.98 -2.77 29.22
CA GLU A 417 5.14 -1.59 30.07
C GLU A 417 4.57 -0.33 29.40
N SER A 418 4.82 -0.14 28.11
CA SER A 418 4.27 0.98 27.33
C SER A 418 2.75 0.88 27.16
N LEU A 419 2.23 -0.35 27.01
CA LEU A 419 0.80 -0.62 26.86
C LEU A 419 0.05 -0.58 28.22
N ALA A 420 0.76 -0.51 29.34
CA ALA A 420 0.17 -0.36 30.66
C ALA A 420 -0.15 1.09 31.02
N VAL A 421 0.14 2.05 30.16
CA VAL A 421 -0.20 3.47 30.34
C VAL A 421 -1.47 3.78 29.58
N LEU A 422 -2.50 4.26 30.28
CA LEU A 422 -3.84 4.47 29.73
C LEU A 422 -4.24 5.95 29.76
N ILE A 423 -5.03 6.35 28.80
CA ILE A 423 -5.82 7.59 28.77
C ILE A 423 -7.25 7.17 28.49
N ASP A 424 -8.19 7.50 29.38
CA ASP A 424 -9.59 7.09 29.28
C ASP A 424 -9.75 5.61 28.94
N GLU A 425 -9.12 4.74 29.76
CA GLU A 425 -9.10 3.27 29.64
C GLU A 425 -8.48 2.70 28.34
N LYS A 426 -7.91 3.53 27.46
CA LYS A 426 -7.28 3.12 26.22
C LYS A 426 -5.77 3.30 26.29
N HIS A 427 -5.03 2.29 25.87
CA HIS A 427 -3.59 2.43 25.65
C HIS A 427 -3.29 2.97 24.24
N ILE A 428 -2.08 3.46 24.00
CA ILE A 428 -1.68 4.03 22.70
C ILE A 428 -1.91 3.07 21.52
N GLY A 429 -1.78 1.75 21.72
CA GLY A 429 -2.06 0.75 20.70
C GLY A 429 -3.54 0.69 20.32
N ASP A 430 -4.46 0.90 21.27
CA ASP A 430 -5.91 0.95 20.99
C ASP A 430 -6.27 2.20 20.22
N THR A 431 -5.73 3.36 20.62
CA THR A 431 -5.99 4.62 19.90
C THR A 431 -5.50 4.59 18.46
N THR A 432 -4.43 3.85 18.16
CA THR A 432 -3.96 3.67 16.78
C THR A 432 -4.82 2.69 15.96
N ARG A 433 -5.62 1.84 16.58
CA ARG A 433 -6.58 0.97 15.88
C ARG A 433 -7.82 1.69 15.42
N PHE A 434 -8.13 2.82 16.00
CA PHE A 434 -9.26 3.64 15.57
C PHE A 434 -9.11 4.05 14.11
N SER A 435 -10.22 4.13 13.41
CA SER A 435 -10.30 4.90 12.17
C SER A 435 -10.02 6.38 12.45
N VAL A 436 -9.64 7.12 11.43
CA VAL A 436 -9.40 8.57 11.55
C VAL A 436 -10.62 9.28 12.17
N LYS A 437 -11.85 8.88 11.75
CA LYS A 437 -13.09 9.44 12.30
C LYS A 437 -13.30 9.07 13.76
N GLU A 438 -13.12 7.81 14.13
CA GLU A 438 -13.25 7.35 15.52
C GLU A 438 -12.20 8.01 16.43
N ALA A 439 -10.97 8.15 15.93
CA ALA A 439 -9.91 8.86 16.66
C ALA A 439 -10.26 10.33 16.88
N TYR A 440 -10.81 11.01 15.85
CA TYR A 440 -11.27 12.39 15.97
C TYR A 440 -12.36 12.52 17.04
N ASP A 441 -13.38 11.66 16.96
CA ASP A 441 -14.51 11.68 17.90
C ASP A 441 -14.04 11.36 19.34
N PHE A 442 -13.10 10.41 19.51
CA PHE A 442 -12.51 10.08 20.81
C PHE A 442 -11.75 11.27 21.40
N PHE A 443 -10.84 11.90 20.65
CA PHE A 443 -10.07 13.03 21.15
C PHE A 443 -10.91 14.31 21.31
N GLU A 444 -12.02 14.46 20.60
CA GLU A 444 -12.96 15.58 20.77
C GLU A 444 -13.76 15.43 22.07
N SER A 445 -14.20 14.22 22.39
CA SER A 445 -14.99 13.91 23.59
C SER A 445 -14.16 13.63 24.84
N LEU A 446 -12.82 13.63 24.73
CA LEU A 446 -11.92 13.27 25.83
C LEU A 446 -12.05 14.23 27.01
N SER A 447 -12.41 13.68 28.18
CA SER A 447 -12.52 14.43 29.43
C SER A 447 -11.34 14.12 30.35
N LEU A 448 -10.51 15.12 30.61
CA LEU A 448 -9.36 15.06 31.52
C LEU A 448 -9.58 15.97 32.74
N SER A 449 -8.75 15.77 33.79
CA SER A 449 -8.73 16.71 34.91
C SER A 449 -8.32 18.11 34.44
N GLU A 450 -8.71 19.18 35.18
CA GLU A 450 -8.31 20.56 34.82
C GLU A 450 -6.79 20.73 34.69
N LYS A 451 -6.02 20.04 35.52
CA LYS A 451 -4.56 20.01 35.43
C LYS A 451 -4.08 19.36 34.16
N ASP A 452 -4.58 18.16 33.86
CA ASP A 452 -4.16 17.38 32.69
C ASP A 452 -4.62 18.03 31.40
N MET A 453 -5.79 18.68 31.40
CA MET A 453 -6.28 19.43 30.25
C MET A 453 -5.35 20.61 29.91
N LYS A 454 -4.86 21.37 30.91
CA LYS A 454 -3.89 22.44 30.69
C LYS A 454 -2.57 21.94 30.05
N ILE A 455 -2.15 20.73 30.40
CA ILE A 455 -0.94 20.09 29.83
C ILE A 455 -1.21 19.59 28.40
N ALA A 456 -2.39 19.00 28.18
CA ALA A 456 -2.73 18.34 26.94
C ALA A 456 -3.30 19.27 25.85
N ASP A 457 -3.77 20.45 26.17
CA ASP A 457 -4.55 21.32 25.27
C ASP A 457 -3.87 21.54 23.91
N MET A 458 -2.62 21.98 23.90
CA MET A 458 -1.88 22.18 22.64
C MET A 458 -1.66 20.88 21.86
N ILE A 459 -1.41 19.76 22.58
CA ILE A 459 -1.17 18.46 21.95
C ILE A 459 -2.47 17.94 21.31
N LEU A 460 -3.59 18.02 22.03
CA LEU A 460 -4.92 17.61 21.56
C LEU A 460 -5.36 18.46 20.36
N ARG A 461 -5.07 19.75 20.37
CA ARG A 461 -5.35 20.64 19.24
C ARG A 461 -4.62 20.16 17.98
N GLU A 462 -3.34 19.88 18.07
CA GLU A 462 -2.53 19.37 16.95
C GLU A 462 -3.03 18.01 16.43
N ILE A 463 -3.40 17.10 17.33
CA ILE A 463 -3.97 15.79 16.95
C ILE A 463 -5.31 16.01 16.21
N ARG A 464 -6.21 16.82 16.74
CA ARG A 464 -7.53 17.07 16.14
C ARG A 464 -7.41 17.76 14.78
N GLU A 465 -6.53 18.73 14.64
CA GLU A 465 -6.30 19.43 13.38
C GLU A 465 -5.81 18.43 12.30
N ARG A 466 -4.80 17.57 12.58
CA ARG A 466 -4.31 16.59 11.63
C ARG A 466 -5.35 15.54 11.27
N LEU A 467 -6.13 15.07 12.24
CA LEU A 467 -7.25 14.16 11.97
C LEU A 467 -8.33 14.83 11.10
N SER A 468 -8.65 16.09 11.36
CA SER A 468 -9.59 16.88 10.56
C SER A 468 -9.13 17.01 9.11
N PHE A 469 -7.84 17.24 8.84
CA PHE A 469 -7.31 17.29 7.47
C PHE A 469 -7.46 15.95 6.75
N LEU A 470 -7.23 14.82 7.44
CA LEU A 470 -7.46 13.49 6.86
C LEU A 470 -8.93 13.25 6.52
N ILE A 471 -9.85 13.72 7.37
CA ILE A 471 -11.30 13.64 7.12
C ILE A 471 -11.67 14.49 5.91
N ASN A 472 -11.13 15.70 5.79
CA ASN A 472 -11.42 16.63 4.71
C ASN A 472 -10.95 16.13 3.34
N VAL A 473 -9.90 15.30 3.29
CA VAL A 473 -9.45 14.66 2.05
C VAL A 473 -10.09 13.29 1.80
N GLY A 474 -11.16 12.93 2.55
CA GLY A 474 -11.92 11.69 2.34
C GLY A 474 -11.22 10.41 2.82
N LEU A 475 -10.37 10.50 3.86
CA LEU A 475 -9.65 9.36 4.44
C LEU A 475 -10.14 8.99 5.86
N ASP A 476 -11.38 9.33 6.17
CA ASP A 476 -12.04 9.13 7.47
C ASP A 476 -12.14 7.65 7.89
N TYR A 477 -12.18 6.74 6.92
CA TYR A 477 -12.29 5.30 7.13
C TYR A 477 -10.94 4.59 7.42
N LEU A 478 -9.79 5.21 7.15
CA LEU A 478 -8.49 4.60 7.37
C LEU A 478 -8.18 4.45 8.86
N THR A 479 -7.63 3.29 9.26
CA THR A 479 -7.12 3.11 10.62
C THR A 479 -5.72 3.72 10.77
N LEU A 480 -5.44 4.33 11.91
CA LEU A 480 -4.15 5.00 12.16
C LEU A 480 -2.96 4.03 12.16
N ASN A 481 -3.15 2.77 12.52
CA ASN A 481 -2.11 1.74 12.52
C ASN A 481 -1.90 1.08 11.14
N ARG A 482 -2.72 1.39 10.13
CA ARG A 482 -2.60 0.81 8.79
C ARG A 482 -1.22 1.07 8.21
N SER A 483 -0.57 0.03 7.72
CA SER A 483 0.77 0.14 7.11
C SER A 483 0.73 0.98 5.84
N ALA A 484 1.66 1.92 5.69
CA ALA A 484 1.76 2.77 4.52
C ALA A 484 1.98 1.98 3.21
N GLY A 485 2.60 0.80 3.29
CA GLY A 485 2.80 -0.08 2.13
C GLY A 485 1.53 -0.76 1.61
N THR A 486 0.41 -0.71 2.36
CA THR A 486 -0.89 -1.28 1.97
C THR A 486 -1.86 -0.25 1.40
N LEU A 487 -1.44 1.01 1.34
CA LEU A 487 -2.26 2.11 0.81
C LEU A 487 -2.29 2.07 -0.72
N SER A 488 -3.43 2.42 -1.30
CA SER A 488 -3.51 2.71 -2.73
C SER A 488 -2.72 3.99 -3.07
N GLY A 489 -2.39 4.17 -4.35
CA GLY A 489 -1.69 5.39 -4.81
C GLY A 489 -2.42 6.67 -4.41
N GLY A 490 -3.74 6.71 -4.63
CA GLY A 490 -4.57 7.85 -4.26
C GLY A 490 -4.68 8.06 -2.74
N GLU A 491 -4.79 7.00 -1.91
CA GLU A 491 -4.77 7.13 -0.44
C GLU A 491 -3.44 7.72 0.04
N ALA A 492 -2.30 7.23 -0.46
CA ALA A 492 -0.98 7.74 -0.10
C ALA A 492 -0.79 9.21 -0.51
N GLN A 493 -1.26 9.59 -1.69
CA GLN A 493 -1.21 10.95 -2.19
C GLN A 493 -2.04 11.90 -1.31
N ARG A 494 -3.27 11.52 -0.95
CA ARG A 494 -4.14 12.31 -0.06
C ARG A 494 -3.59 12.44 1.35
N ILE A 495 -2.92 11.41 1.89
CA ILE A 495 -2.21 11.54 3.18
C ILE A 495 -1.12 12.61 3.09
N ARG A 496 -0.32 12.63 2.00
CA ARG A 496 0.69 13.68 1.80
C ARG A 496 0.04 15.06 1.67
N LEU A 497 -1.04 15.17 0.90
CA LEU A 497 -1.80 16.41 0.78
C LEU A 497 -2.27 16.90 2.16
N ALA A 498 -2.90 16.04 2.96
CA ALA A 498 -3.34 16.37 4.31
C ALA A 498 -2.19 16.82 5.22
N THR A 499 -1.01 16.19 5.12
CA THR A 499 0.19 16.56 5.87
C THR A 499 0.70 17.94 5.45
N GLN A 500 0.69 18.25 4.14
CA GLN A 500 1.12 19.56 3.64
C GLN A 500 0.15 20.70 4.04
N ILE A 501 -1.14 20.44 4.03
CA ILE A 501 -2.15 21.38 4.55
C ILE A 501 -1.88 21.69 6.02
N GLY A 502 -1.57 20.65 6.80
CA GLY A 502 -1.23 20.78 8.21
C GLY A 502 -0.01 21.65 8.50
N SER A 503 0.92 21.77 7.54
CA SER A 503 2.10 22.64 7.65
C SER A 503 1.78 24.14 7.59
N ARG A 504 0.59 24.51 7.08
CA ARG A 504 0.12 25.92 6.89
C ARG A 504 1.16 26.82 6.22
N LEU A 505 1.96 26.26 5.30
CA LEU A 505 2.90 27.04 4.53
C LEU A 505 2.15 28.02 3.60
N THR A 506 2.68 29.23 3.46
CA THR A 506 2.14 30.27 2.59
C THR A 506 3.16 30.70 1.55
N GLY A 507 2.70 31.17 0.39
CA GLY A 507 3.57 31.59 -0.71
C GLY A 507 4.30 30.44 -1.41
N VAL A 508 3.82 29.21 -1.30
CA VAL A 508 4.37 28.00 -1.90
C VAL A 508 3.65 27.70 -3.21
N LEU A 509 4.37 27.11 -4.15
CA LEU A 509 3.81 26.50 -5.36
C LEU A 509 3.58 25.00 -5.13
N TYR A 510 2.32 24.58 -5.05
CA TYR A 510 1.95 23.17 -4.98
C TYR A 510 1.62 22.64 -6.38
N ILE A 511 2.17 21.47 -6.71
CA ILE A 511 1.88 20.78 -7.97
C ILE A 511 1.33 19.40 -7.65
N LEU A 512 0.06 19.17 -8.05
CA LEU A 512 -0.68 17.94 -7.76
C LEU A 512 -0.96 17.16 -9.05
N ASP A 513 -0.80 15.83 -8.99
CA ASP A 513 -1.06 14.92 -10.11
C ASP A 513 -2.34 14.14 -9.85
N GLU A 514 -3.42 14.51 -10.54
CA GLU A 514 -4.74 13.84 -10.48
C GLU A 514 -5.21 13.50 -9.04
N PRO A 515 -5.35 14.49 -8.14
CA PRO A 515 -5.67 14.23 -6.74
C PRO A 515 -7.07 13.65 -6.53
N SER A 516 -8.00 13.77 -7.50
CA SER A 516 -9.35 13.21 -7.48
C SER A 516 -9.42 11.70 -7.75
N ILE A 517 -8.29 11.08 -8.11
CA ILE A 517 -8.24 9.69 -8.55
C ILE A 517 -8.80 8.71 -7.52
N GLY A 518 -9.68 7.78 -7.98
CA GLY A 518 -10.30 6.77 -7.11
C GLY A 518 -11.25 7.35 -6.05
N LEU A 519 -11.67 8.62 -6.17
CA LEU A 519 -12.65 9.24 -5.31
C LEU A 519 -14.07 9.09 -5.85
N HIS A 520 -14.99 8.83 -4.93
CA HIS A 520 -16.41 9.05 -5.17
C HIS A 520 -16.68 10.57 -5.20
N GLN A 521 -17.67 11.03 -5.98
CA GLN A 521 -17.99 12.46 -6.13
C GLN A 521 -18.20 13.20 -4.79
N ARG A 522 -18.83 12.54 -3.82
CA ARG A 522 -19.00 13.06 -2.46
C ARG A 522 -17.65 13.45 -1.80
N ASP A 523 -16.64 12.62 -1.99
CA ASP A 523 -15.33 12.83 -1.39
C ASP A 523 -14.50 13.83 -2.22
N ASN A 524 -14.75 13.89 -3.54
CA ASN A 524 -14.19 14.88 -4.44
C ASN A 524 -14.62 16.32 -4.09
N ASP A 525 -15.87 16.54 -3.75
CA ASP A 525 -16.38 17.84 -3.28
C ASP A 525 -15.60 18.36 -2.05
N ARG A 526 -15.24 17.47 -1.13
CA ARG A 526 -14.43 17.81 0.05
C ARG A 526 -12.98 18.13 -0.33
N LEU A 527 -12.42 17.37 -1.25
CA LEU A 527 -11.07 17.61 -1.76
C LEU A 527 -10.97 18.97 -2.45
N ILE A 528 -11.92 19.31 -3.32
CA ILE A 528 -11.95 20.61 -4.03
C ILE A 528 -11.97 21.77 -3.02
N ARG A 529 -12.82 21.71 -2.00
CA ARG A 529 -12.85 22.73 -0.93
C ARG A 529 -11.51 22.84 -0.24
N THR A 530 -10.89 21.72 0.08
CA THR A 530 -9.58 21.67 0.73
C THR A 530 -8.47 22.32 -0.12
N ILE A 531 -8.49 22.07 -1.45
CA ILE A 531 -7.57 22.70 -2.40
C ILE A 531 -7.82 24.21 -2.49
N GLN A 532 -9.09 24.65 -2.48
CA GLN A 532 -9.46 26.06 -2.45
C GLN A 532 -9.01 26.75 -1.15
N ASP A 533 -9.15 26.08 0.00
CA ASP A 533 -8.65 26.59 1.28
C ASP A 533 -7.12 26.80 1.24
N MET A 534 -6.36 25.88 0.61
CA MET A 534 -4.92 26.05 0.41
C MET A 534 -4.57 27.27 -0.46
N ARG A 535 -5.35 27.53 -1.51
CA ARG A 535 -5.21 28.74 -2.34
C ARG A 535 -5.47 29.98 -1.50
N ASP A 536 -6.55 30.00 -0.73
CA ASP A 536 -7.04 31.18 0.00
C ASP A 536 -6.08 31.66 1.09
N ILE A 537 -5.18 30.79 1.58
CA ILE A 537 -4.10 31.18 2.47
C ILE A 537 -2.88 31.78 1.75
N GLY A 538 -2.94 31.97 0.42
CA GLY A 538 -1.91 32.64 -0.38
C GLY A 538 -0.90 31.68 -1.04
N ASN A 539 -1.34 30.50 -1.48
CA ASN A 539 -0.53 29.57 -2.25
C ASN A 539 -0.97 29.54 -3.72
N THR A 540 -0.03 29.20 -4.59
CA THR A 540 -0.30 28.89 -5.98
C THR A 540 -0.43 27.39 -6.12
N LEU A 541 -1.52 26.92 -6.73
CA LEU A 541 -1.74 25.49 -6.97
C LEU A 541 -1.83 25.23 -8.47
N ILE A 542 -1.01 24.31 -8.95
CA ILE A 542 -1.10 23.73 -10.30
C ILE A 542 -1.56 22.29 -10.16
N VAL A 543 -2.73 21.98 -10.72
CA VAL A 543 -3.34 20.67 -10.63
C VAL A 543 -3.48 20.07 -12.02
N VAL A 544 -2.88 18.92 -12.27
CA VAL A 544 -3.15 18.14 -13.48
C VAL A 544 -4.42 17.35 -13.24
N GLU A 545 -5.50 17.63 -13.99
CA GLU A 545 -6.80 17.02 -13.75
C GLU A 545 -7.65 16.80 -15.00
N HIS A 546 -8.60 15.85 -14.86
CA HIS A 546 -9.58 15.49 -15.88
C HIS A 546 -11.02 15.53 -15.37
N ASP A 547 -11.20 15.74 -14.07
CA ASP A 547 -12.51 15.79 -13.42
C ASP A 547 -13.27 17.11 -13.73
N GLU A 548 -14.54 17.00 -14.18
CA GLU A 548 -15.38 18.14 -14.56
C GLU A 548 -15.54 19.13 -13.39
N ASP A 549 -15.81 18.64 -12.18
CA ASP A 549 -16.07 19.47 -11.01
C ASP A 549 -14.82 20.24 -10.58
N THR A 550 -13.65 19.60 -10.62
CA THR A 550 -12.35 20.24 -10.31
C THR A 550 -12.00 21.31 -11.34
N MET A 551 -12.22 21.03 -12.65
CA MET A 551 -11.99 22.00 -13.72
C MET A 551 -12.90 23.22 -13.58
N MET A 552 -14.17 23.01 -13.25
CA MET A 552 -15.15 24.11 -13.06
C MET A 552 -14.88 24.93 -11.79
N ALA A 553 -14.24 24.34 -10.79
CA ALA A 553 -13.86 25.01 -9.54
C ALA A 553 -12.53 25.80 -9.66
N ALA A 554 -11.82 25.70 -10.77
CA ALA A 554 -10.54 26.37 -11.00
C ALA A 554 -10.72 27.87 -11.25
N ASP A 555 -9.72 28.66 -10.83
CA ASP A 555 -9.65 30.08 -11.21
C ASP A 555 -9.13 30.27 -12.65
N TYR A 556 -8.33 29.32 -13.11
CA TYR A 556 -7.70 29.36 -14.43
C TYR A 556 -7.50 27.95 -14.99
N LEU A 557 -7.86 27.74 -16.24
CA LEU A 557 -7.66 26.51 -16.98
C LEU A 557 -6.60 26.70 -18.06
N ILE A 558 -5.83 25.65 -18.31
CA ILE A 558 -4.88 25.56 -19.41
C ILE A 558 -5.10 24.21 -20.08
N ASP A 559 -5.61 24.23 -21.30
CA ASP A 559 -5.82 23.05 -22.14
C ASP A 559 -4.63 22.78 -23.04
N ILE A 560 -4.00 21.63 -22.86
CA ILE A 560 -2.80 21.22 -23.60
C ILE A 560 -3.17 20.13 -24.61
N GLY A 561 -2.86 20.39 -25.88
CA GLY A 561 -3.25 19.51 -26.98
C GLY A 561 -2.55 19.89 -28.28
N PRO A 562 -3.29 19.84 -29.43
CA PRO A 562 -4.68 19.34 -29.60
C PRO A 562 -4.81 17.80 -29.54
N GLY A 563 -3.71 17.06 -29.65
CA GLY A 563 -3.66 15.60 -29.62
C GLY A 563 -2.75 15.05 -28.55
N ALA A 564 -2.33 13.80 -28.70
CA ALA A 564 -1.40 13.09 -27.82
C ALA A 564 -0.04 12.89 -28.51
N GLY A 565 1.02 12.69 -27.72
CA GLY A 565 2.37 12.43 -28.23
C GLY A 565 2.85 13.54 -29.15
N VAL A 566 3.28 13.20 -30.35
CA VAL A 566 3.79 14.16 -31.35
C VAL A 566 2.73 15.18 -31.83
N HIS A 567 1.46 14.85 -31.68
CA HIS A 567 0.34 15.74 -32.01
C HIS A 567 -0.09 16.65 -30.85
N GLY A 568 0.51 16.45 -29.67
CA GLY A 568 0.29 17.26 -28.47
C GLY A 568 1.34 18.36 -28.28
N GLY A 569 1.49 18.82 -27.07
CA GLY A 569 2.56 19.70 -26.62
C GLY A 569 2.39 21.18 -26.92
N ALA A 570 1.20 21.63 -27.31
CA ALA A 570 0.88 23.05 -27.50
C ALA A 570 -0.23 23.47 -26.51
N VAL A 571 -0.27 24.75 -26.14
CA VAL A 571 -1.39 25.34 -25.42
C VAL A 571 -2.49 25.61 -26.44
N VAL A 572 -3.63 24.94 -26.30
CA VAL A 572 -4.78 25.09 -27.20
C VAL A 572 -5.67 26.24 -26.74
N SER A 573 -5.96 26.30 -25.46
CA SER A 573 -6.79 27.31 -24.86
C SER A 573 -6.34 27.58 -23.43
N GLN A 574 -6.52 28.79 -22.93
CA GLN A 574 -6.22 29.18 -21.57
C GLN A 574 -7.08 30.36 -21.13
N GLY A 575 -7.49 30.35 -19.87
CA GLY A 575 -8.35 31.40 -19.31
C GLY A 575 -9.18 30.89 -18.15
N THR A 576 -10.24 31.58 -17.78
CA THR A 576 -11.25 31.08 -16.88
C THR A 576 -11.96 29.86 -17.48
N PRO A 577 -12.59 28.98 -16.66
CA PRO A 577 -13.40 27.86 -17.20
C PRO A 577 -14.40 28.31 -18.28
N GLN A 578 -15.01 29.48 -18.10
CA GLN A 578 -15.99 30.01 -19.04
C GLN A 578 -15.34 30.38 -20.38
N GLU A 579 -14.17 31.02 -20.39
CA GLU A 579 -13.44 31.38 -21.61
C GLU A 579 -13.00 30.13 -22.37
N VAL A 580 -12.56 29.08 -21.68
CA VAL A 580 -12.18 27.79 -22.30
C VAL A 580 -13.41 27.08 -22.89
N MET A 581 -14.59 27.16 -22.24
CA MET A 581 -15.86 26.62 -22.77
C MET A 581 -16.32 27.30 -24.04
N GLU A 582 -15.97 28.56 -24.26
CA GLU A 582 -16.33 29.37 -25.44
C GLU A 582 -15.34 29.17 -26.59
N ASP A 583 -14.16 28.55 -26.35
CA ASP A 583 -13.17 28.30 -27.39
C ASP A 583 -13.49 27.01 -28.17
N GLU A 584 -13.91 27.16 -29.41
CA GLU A 584 -14.26 26.05 -30.33
C GLU A 584 -13.08 25.10 -30.61
N ASN A 585 -11.82 25.55 -30.42
CA ASN A 585 -10.62 24.70 -30.62
C ASN A 585 -10.35 23.80 -29.41
N SER A 586 -10.85 24.14 -28.23
CA SER A 586 -10.66 23.35 -27.01
C SER A 586 -11.58 22.15 -26.98
N LEU A 587 -10.99 20.94 -27.07
CA LEU A 587 -11.75 19.70 -26.90
C LEU A 587 -12.34 19.60 -25.49
N THR A 588 -11.58 20.00 -24.47
CA THR A 588 -12.02 20.11 -23.08
C THR A 588 -13.20 21.08 -22.97
N GLY A 589 -13.10 22.27 -23.58
CA GLY A 589 -14.16 23.26 -23.63
C GLY A 589 -15.46 22.72 -24.23
N GLN A 590 -15.38 21.97 -25.33
CA GLN A 590 -16.53 21.33 -25.98
C GLN A 590 -17.24 20.31 -25.07
N TYR A 591 -16.50 19.59 -24.21
CA TYR A 591 -17.09 18.67 -23.21
C TYR A 591 -17.70 19.43 -22.03
N LEU A 592 -17.01 20.42 -21.48
CA LEU A 592 -17.50 21.24 -20.37
C LEU A 592 -18.77 22.03 -20.74
N SER A 593 -18.85 22.62 -21.94
CA SER A 593 -20.03 23.30 -22.47
C SER A 593 -21.19 22.34 -22.77
N GLY A 594 -20.89 21.06 -22.95
CA GLY A 594 -21.85 20.01 -23.31
C GLY A 594 -22.19 19.97 -24.80
N GLU A 595 -21.40 20.63 -25.65
CA GLU A 595 -21.46 20.47 -27.10
C GLU A 595 -21.13 19.03 -27.49
N LYS A 596 -20.04 18.50 -26.89
CA LYS A 596 -19.74 17.07 -26.87
C LYS A 596 -20.11 16.45 -25.53
N PHE A 597 -20.60 15.24 -25.53
CA PHE A 597 -20.87 14.43 -24.33
C PHE A 597 -20.97 12.95 -24.70
N ILE A 598 -20.77 12.09 -23.73
CA ILE A 598 -20.98 10.64 -23.86
C ILE A 598 -22.49 10.38 -23.76
N PRO A 599 -23.14 9.86 -24.80
CA PRO A 599 -24.59 9.69 -24.82
C PRO A 599 -25.00 8.54 -23.90
N LEU A 600 -26.24 8.61 -23.42
CA LEU A 600 -26.91 7.47 -22.79
C LEU A 600 -27.14 6.36 -23.81
N PRO A 601 -27.07 5.06 -23.41
CA PRO A 601 -27.52 3.97 -24.27
C PRO A 601 -28.97 4.19 -24.73
N ALA A 602 -29.26 3.95 -26.01
CA ALA A 602 -30.61 4.08 -26.54
C ALA A 602 -31.60 3.11 -25.85
N GLU A 603 -31.14 1.89 -25.64
CA GLU A 603 -31.83 0.87 -24.85
C GLU A 603 -30.79 0.13 -23.99
N ARG A 604 -31.18 -0.22 -22.77
CA ARG A 604 -30.36 -1.07 -21.92
C ARG A 604 -30.66 -2.53 -22.22
N ARG A 605 -29.64 -3.37 -22.13
CA ARG A 605 -29.78 -4.82 -22.31
C ARG A 605 -30.72 -5.40 -21.25
N SER A 606 -31.56 -6.36 -21.64
CA SER A 606 -32.45 -7.06 -20.72
C SER A 606 -31.68 -8.07 -19.88
N ILE A 607 -32.00 -8.15 -18.58
CA ILE A 607 -31.38 -9.08 -17.65
C ILE A 607 -31.89 -10.51 -17.92
N ASP A 608 -30.99 -11.42 -18.26
CA ASP A 608 -31.28 -12.83 -18.30
C ASP A 608 -31.14 -13.43 -16.89
N LYS A 609 -32.28 -13.78 -16.29
CA LYS A 609 -32.32 -14.30 -14.90
C LYS A 609 -31.72 -15.69 -14.77
N ASP A 610 -31.57 -16.42 -15.85
CA ASP A 610 -30.99 -17.77 -15.86
C ASP A 610 -29.46 -17.76 -16.03
N ARG A 611 -28.90 -16.61 -16.44
CA ARG A 611 -27.44 -16.39 -16.62
C ARG A 611 -26.91 -15.35 -15.65
N MET A 612 -26.75 -15.74 -14.40
CA MET A 612 -26.25 -14.85 -13.34
C MET A 612 -25.16 -15.52 -12.51
N ILE A 613 -24.20 -14.73 -12.04
CA ILE A 613 -23.31 -15.10 -10.95
C ILE A 613 -23.94 -14.64 -9.64
N GLU A 614 -24.05 -15.53 -8.67
CA GLU A 614 -24.54 -15.20 -7.34
C GLU A 614 -23.46 -15.45 -6.30
N ILE A 615 -22.98 -14.39 -5.65
CA ILE A 615 -22.03 -14.42 -4.54
C ILE A 615 -22.84 -14.49 -3.25
N ILE A 616 -22.61 -15.48 -2.41
CA ILE A 616 -23.36 -15.69 -1.19
C ILE A 616 -22.41 -15.68 0.02
N GLY A 617 -22.75 -14.84 1.01
CA GLY A 617 -22.08 -14.87 2.30
C GLY A 617 -20.67 -14.29 2.30
N ALA A 618 -20.41 -13.26 1.50
CA ALA A 618 -19.12 -12.56 1.47
C ALA A 618 -18.87 -11.83 2.79
N LYS A 619 -17.73 -12.15 3.46
CA LYS A 619 -17.38 -11.64 4.79
C LYS A 619 -15.94 -11.13 4.90
N GLU A 620 -15.18 -11.16 3.83
CA GLU A 620 -13.79 -10.70 3.84
C GLU A 620 -13.70 -9.20 4.15
N ASN A 621 -12.71 -8.81 4.93
CA ASN A 621 -12.46 -7.43 5.38
C ASN A 621 -13.70 -6.80 6.04
N ASN A 622 -14.23 -5.70 5.46
CA ASN A 622 -15.39 -4.99 5.98
C ASN A 622 -16.74 -5.49 5.47
N LEU A 623 -16.79 -6.53 4.63
CA LEU A 623 -18.04 -7.04 4.06
C LEU A 623 -18.92 -7.73 5.13
N LYS A 624 -20.20 -7.37 5.18
CA LYS A 624 -21.18 -7.80 6.18
C LYS A 624 -22.09 -8.90 5.68
N ASN A 625 -21.56 -10.11 5.41
CA ASN A 625 -22.33 -11.26 4.93
C ASN A 625 -23.13 -10.94 3.65
N VAL A 626 -22.45 -10.32 2.69
CA VAL A 626 -23.05 -9.77 1.48
C VAL A 626 -23.57 -10.88 0.56
N LYS A 627 -24.74 -10.64 -0.03
CA LYS A 627 -25.29 -11.42 -1.13
C LYS A 627 -25.40 -10.53 -2.36
N ALA A 628 -24.61 -10.83 -3.42
CA ALA A 628 -24.57 -10.07 -4.66
C ALA A 628 -25.02 -10.93 -5.85
N LYS A 629 -25.74 -10.32 -6.80
CA LYS A 629 -26.12 -10.93 -8.07
C LYS A 629 -25.56 -10.10 -9.22
N LEU A 630 -24.86 -10.76 -10.12
CA LEU A 630 -24.23 -10.16 -11.29
C LEU A 630 -24.77 -10.81 -12.55
N PRO A 631 -25.54 -10.07 -13.38
CA PRO A 631 -26.02 -10.59 -14.65
C PRO A 631 -24.84 -10.75 -15.63
N LEU A 632 -24.88 -11.82 -16.43
CA LEU A 632 -23.88 -12.11 -17.45
C LEU A 632 -24.29 -11.61 -18.84
N GLY A 633 -23.29 -11.39 -19.71
CA GLY A 633 -23.50 -10.84 -21.06
C GLY A 633 -23.89 -9.36 -21.06
N MET A 634 -23.51 -8.62 -20.02
CA MET A 634 -23.85 -7.21 -19.81
C MET A 634 -22.65 -6.38 -19.41
N PHE A 635 -22.79 -5.06 -19.51
CA PHE A 635 -21.84 -4.10 -18.94
C PHE A 635 -22.32 -3.71 -17.54
N THR A 636 -21.63 -4.23 -16.52
CA THR A 636 -21.97 -4.00 -15.11
C THR A 636 -20.93 -3.11 -14.44
N ALA A 637 -21.36 -2.10 -13.68
CA ALA A 637 -20.48 -1.29 -12.86
C ALA A 637 -20.73 -1.53 -11.37
N VAL A 638 -19.63 -1.71 -10.62
CA VAL A 638 -19.61 -1.76 -9.16
C VAL A 638 -19.17 -0.41 -8.63
N THR A 639 -20.08 0.24 -7.90
CA THR A 639 -19.96 1.62 -7.45
C THR A 639 -20.01 1.74 -5.92
N GLY A 640 -19.85 2.93 -5.40
CA GLY A 640 -19.93 3.25 -3.97
C GLY A 640 -18.74 4.06 -3.48
N VAL A 641 -18.88 4.61 -2.28
CA VAL A 641 -17.84 5.46 -1.66
C VAL A 641 -16.50 4.74 -1.48
N SER A 642 -15.42 5.51 -1.31
CA SER A 642 -14.09 4.96 -1.08
C SER A 642 -14.09 4.10 0.21
N GLY A 643 -13.43 2.93 0.17
CA GLY A 643 -13.40 2.00 1.30
C GLY A 643 -14.70 1.23 1.57
N SER A 644 -15.73 1.27 0.71
CA SER A 644 -17.01 0.55 0.89
C SER A 644 -16.92 -0.98 0.69
N GLY A 645 -15.79 -1.51 0.21
CA GLY A 645 -15.58 -2.95 0.01
C GLY A 645 -15.69 -3.44 -1.44
N LYS A 646 -15.71 -2.54 -2.43
CA LYS A 646 -15.80 -2.88 -3.86
C LYS A 646 -14.72 -3.85 -4.32
N SER A 647 -13.45 -3.50 -4.14
CA SER A 647 -12.31 -4.33 -4.55
C SER A 647 -12.26 -5.64 -3.77
N THR A 648 -12.66 -5.65 -2.48
CA THR A 648 -12.79 -6.88 -1.69
C THR A 648 -13.82 -7.83 -2.30
N LEU A 649 -15.00 -7.34 -2.68
CA LEU A 649 -16.05 -8.17 -3.28
C LEU A 649 -15.63 -8.70 -4.66
N VAL A 650 -15.06 -7.82 -5.50
CA VAL A 650 -14.77 -8.14 -6.91
C VAL A 650 -13.42 -8.85 -7.03
N ASN A 651 -12.33 -8.26 -6.51
CA ASN A 651 -10.97 -8.77 -6.73
C ASN A 651 -10.63 -9.90 -5.76
N ASP A 652 -10.89 -9.73 -4.45
CA ASP A 652 -10.49 -10.73 -3.46
C ASP A 652 -11.41 -11.93 -3.41
N ILE A 653 -12.70 -11.77 -3.61
CA ILE A 653 -13.67 -12.88 -3.55
C ILE A 653 -14.01 -13.39 -4.95
N LEU A 654 -14.66 -12.59 -5.81
CA LEU A 654 -15.17 -13.06 -7.09
C LEU A 654 -14.05 -13.51 -8.03
N HIS A 655 -13.10 -12.64 -8.33
CA HIS A 655 -12.01 -12.94 -9.26
C HIS A 655 -11.19 -14.14 -8.78
N LYS A 656 -10.70 -14.14 -7.52
CA LYS A 656 -9.86 -15.23 -7.01
C LYS A 656 -10.61 -16.58 -6.98
N SER A 657 -11.89 -16.59 -6.59
CA SER A 657 -12.71 -17.81 -6.63
C SER A 657 -12.91 -18.35 -8.04
N LEU A 658 -13.23 -17.47 -8.99
CA LEU A 658 -13.37 -17.88 -10.39
C LEU A 658 -12.05 -18.37 -10.98
N ALA A 659 -10.93 -17.68 -10.68
CA ALA A 659 -9.61 -18.08 -11.12
C ALA A 659 -9.21 -19.45 -10.55
N GLN A 660 -9.54 -19.75 -9.29
CA GLN A 660 -9.31 -21.09 -8.70
C GLN A 660 -10.10 -22.17 -9.45
N LYS A 661 -11.39 -21.94 -9.71
CA LYS A 661 -12.27 -22.95 -10.32
C LYS A 661 -12.06 -23.11 -11.82
N LEU A 662 -11.91 -22.02 -12.56
CA LEU A 662 -11.79 -22.03 -14.03
C LEU A 662 -10.34 -22.25 -14.50
N HIS A 663 -9.35 -21.67 -13.80
CA HIS A 663 -7.94 -21.69 -14.21
C HIS A 663 -7.03 -22.48 -13.28
N LYS A 664 -7.59 -23.12 -12.25
CA LYS A 664 -6.82 -23.83 -11.21
C LYS A 664 -5.74 -22.95 -10.58
N ALA A 665 -6.04 -21.64 -10.45
CA ALA A 665 -5.12 -20.68 -9.87
C ALA A 665 -4.82 -21.02 -8.40
N LYS A 666 -3.61 -20.67 -7.97
CA LYS A 666 -3.11 -20.93 -6.60
C LYS A 666 -3.32 -19.76 -5.65
N SER A 667 -4.16 -18.79 -6.00
CA SER A 667 -4.50 -17.65 -5.12
C SER A 667 -5.66 -18.03 -4.21
N LYS A 668 -5.57 -17.70 -2.90
CA LYS A 668 -6.65 -17.91 -1.95
C LYS A 668 -7.74 -16.85 -2.17
N ALA A 669 -8.98 -17.30 -2.29
CA ALA A 669 -10.15 -16.40 -2.31
C ALA A 669 -10.48 -15.90 -0.91
N GLY A 670 -11.03 -14.69 -0.81
CA GLY A 670 -11.52 -14.10 0.43
C GLY A 670 -12.69 -14.90 1.03
N GLU A 671 -12.99 -14.66 2.31
CA GLU A 671 -14.01 -15.38 3.05
C GLU A 671 -15.41 -15.19 2.46
N HIS A 672 -16.01 -16.28 1.99
CA HIS A 672 -17.37 -16.32 1.45
C HIS A 672 -17.95 -17.73 1.62
N LYS A 673 -19.26 -17.85 1.50
CA LYS A 673 -19.93 -19.15 1.63
C LYS A 673 -19.91 -19.94 0.32
N GLU A 674 -20.35 -19.32 -0.78
CA GLU A 674 -20.50 -20.00 -2.07
C GLU A 674 -20.61 -18.98 -3.21
N ILE A 675 -20.17 -19.38 -4.42
CA ILE A 675 -20.46 -18.67 -5.67
C ILE A 675 -21.16 -19.63 -6.61
N LYS A 676 -22.34 -19.25 -7.10
CA LYS A 676 -23.19 -20.00 -8.06
C LYS A 676 -23.12 -19.39 -9.45
N GLY A 677 -23.46 -20.19 -10.49
CA GLY A 677 -23.51 -19.73 -11.88
C GLY A 677 -22.17 -19.76 -12.61
N ILE A 678 -21.14 -20.37 -12.02
CA ILE A 678 -19.78 -20.44 -12.60
C ILE A 678 -19.77 -21.25 -13.91
N GLU A 679 -20.69 -22.19 -14.06
CA GLU A 679 -20.88 -23.02 -15.26
C GLU A 679 -21.20 -22.21 -16.52
N HIS A 680 -21.64 -20.98 -16.38
CA HIS A 680 -21.92 -20.06 -17.50
C HIS A 680 -20.65 -19.39 -18.04
N LEU A 681 -19.52 -19.52 -17.36
CA LEU A 681 -18.25 -18.89 -17.71
C LEU A 681 -17.20 -19.93 -18.12
N ASP A 682 -16.40 -19.59 -19.12
CA ASP A 682 -15.23 -20.37 -19.55
C ASP A 682 -13.93 -19.77 -19.01
N LYS A 683 -13.93 -18.44 -18.83
CA LYS A 683 -12.70 -17.69 -18.51
C LYS A 683 -13.01 -16.44 -17.68
N VAL A 684 -12.13 -16.12 -16.77
CA VAL A 684 -12.09 -14.82 -16.09
C VAL A 684 -10.77 -14.12 -16.40
N ILE A 685 -10.82 -12.83 -16.69
CA ILE A 685 -9.65 -11.99 -17.00
C ILE A 685 -9.69 -10.78 -16.11
N ASP A 686 -8.65 -10.61 -15.32
CA ASP A 686 -8.44 -9.43 -14.48
C ASP A 686 -7.50 -8.45 -15.18
N ILE A 687 -7.95 -7.21 -15.32
CA ILE A 687 -7.24 -6.11 -15.98
C ILE A 687 -7.05 -5.00 -14.95
N ASP A 688 -6.01 -5.16 -14.14
CA ASP A 688 -5.61 -4.21 -13.09
C ASP A 688 -4.58 -3.19 -13.58
N GLN A 689 -4.28 -2.19 -12.75
CA GLN A 689 -3.30 -1.13 -13.02
C GLN A 689 -1.84 -1.55 -12.78
N SER A 690 -1.57 -2.80 -12.42
CA SER A 690 -0.20 -3.27 -12.19
C SER A 690 0.64 -3.20 -13.47
N PRO A 691 1.95 -2.94 -13.38
CA PRO A 691 2.83 -2.87 -14.55
C PRO A 691 2.79 -4.15 -15.39
N ILE A 692 2.87 -4.03 -16.71
CA ILE A 692 2.96 -5.16 -17.67
C ILE A 692 4.27 -5.96 -17.56
N GLY A 693 5.18 -5.54 -16.70
CA GLY A 693 6.43 -6.21 -16.37
C GLY A 693 7.29 -5.40 -15.43
N ARG A 694 8.20 -6.06 -14.72
CA ARG A 694 9.07 -5.46 -13.70
C ARG A 694 10.45 -5.05 -14.23
N THR A 695 10.76 -5.36 -15.48
CA THR A 695 12.07 -5.10 -16.07
C THR A 695 11.96 -4.19 -17.29
N PRO A 696 13.02 -3.44 -17.65
CA PRO A 696 13.06 -2.60 -18.84
C PRO A 696 12.88 -3.36 -20.16
N ARG A 697 12.98 -4.69 -20.15
CA ARG A 697 12.76 -5.57 -21.31
C ARG A 697 11.29 -5.77 -21.63
N SER A 698 10.42 -5.65 -20.64
CA SER A 698 8.98 -5.69 -20.88
C SER A 698 8.55 -4.39 -21.51
N ASN A 699 7.81 -4.48 -22.61
CA ASN A 699 7.30 -3.34 -23.36
C ASN A 699 5.96 -3.71 -24.03
N PRO A 700 5.20 -2.72 -24.57
CA PRO A 700 3.93 -2.97 -25.25
C PRO A 700 4.01 -4.01 -26.36
N ALA A 701 5.07 -3.98 -27.18
CA ALA A 701 5.22 -4.91 -28.29
C ALA A 701 5.43 -6.37 -27.85
N THR A 702 6.19 -6.59 -26.76
CA THR A 702 6.40 -7.93 -26.21
C THR A 702 5.18 -8.47 -25.49
N TYR A 703 4.50 -7.62 -24.75
CA TYR A 703 3.33 -8.02 -23.96
C TYR A 703 2.14 -8.43 -24.84
N THR A 704 1.85 -7.67 -25.89
CA THR A 704 0.78 -7.97 -26.85
C THR A 704 1.16 -9.06 -27.85
N GLY A 705 2.43 -9.51 -27.83
CA GLY A 705 2.94 -10.52 -28.73
C GLY A 705 3.08 -10.03 -30.20
N VAL A 706 2.97 -8.73 -30.47
CA VAL A 706 3.19 -8.19 -31.82
C VAL A 706 4.66 -8.27 -32.20
N PHE A 707 5.56 -8.19 -31.21
CA PHE A 707 6.99 -8.28 -31.46
C PHE A 707 7.44 -9.61 -32.03
N ASP A 708 6.72 -10.70 -31.72
CA ASP A 708 7.00 -12.01 -32.28
C ASP A 708 6.75 -12.07 -33.78
N ASP A 709 5.67 -11.44 -34.25
CA ASP A 709 5.35 -11.34 -35.68
C ASP A 709 6.33 -10.36 -36.40
N ILE A 710 6.73 -9.26 -35.73
CA ILE A 710 7.74 -8.34 -36.27
C ILE A 710 9.08 -9.05 -36.47
N ARG A 711 9.54 -9.83 -35.50
CA ARG A 711 10.78 -10.62 -35.62
C ARG A 711 10.73 -11.64 -36.78
N ASP A 712 9.56 -12.21 -37.02
CA ASP A 712 9.35 -13.10 -38.18
C ASP A 712 9.52 -12.36 -39.49
N VAL A 713 9.03 -11.12 -39.63
CA VAL A 713 9.22 -10.27 -40.81
C VAL A 713 10.70 -10.00 -41.07
N PHE A 714 11.43 -9.61 -40.01
CA PHE A 714 12.88 -9.33 -40.16
C PHE A 714 13.67 -10.60 -40.54
N ALA A 715 13.31 -11.78 -39.99
CA ALA A 715 13.95 -13.04 -40.36
C ALA A 715 13.66 -13.48 -41.79
N GLN A 716 12.61 -12.96 -42.44
CA GLN A 716 12.24 -13.23 -43.81
C GLN A 716 12.88 -12.29 -44.83
N THR A 717 13.54 -11.21 -44.38
CA THR A 717 14.27 -10.31 -45.30
C THR A 717 15.39 -11.05 -46.04
N ASN A 718 15.71 -10.59 -47.26
CA ASN A 718 16.77 -11.19 -48.06
C ASN A 718 18.13 -11.17 -47.34
N GLU A 719 18.44 -10.07 -46.68
CA GLU A 719 19.68 -9.90 -45.95
C GLU A 719 19.81 -10.85 -44.77
N ALA A 720 18.72 -11.03 -43.97
CA ALA A 720 18.69 -11.99 -42.87
C ALA A 720 18.89 -13.44 -43.38
N LYS A 721 18.25 -13.80 -44.49
CA LYS A 721 18.40 -15.12 -45.13
C LYS A 721 19.83 -15.39 -45.61
N VAL A 722 20.45 -14.41 -46.29
CA VAL A 722 21.85 -14.51 -46.75
C VAL A 722 22.82 -14.71 -45.59
N ARG A 723 22.57 -14.05 -44.45
CA ARG A 723 23.39 -14.18 -43.23
C ARG A 723 23.00 -15.37 -42.33
N GLY A 724 21.98 -16.15 -42.73
CA GLY A 724 21.47 -17.28 -41.94
C GLY A 724 20.82 -16.88 -40.60
N TYR A 725 20.34 -15.65 -40.49
CA TYR A 725 19.73 -15.13 -39.26
C TYR A 725 18.30 -15.63 -39.11
N LYS A 726 18.05 -16.33 -38.01
CA LYS A 726 16.73 -16.82 -37.62
C LYS A 726 16.02 -15.81 -36.69
N LYS A 727 14.72 -15.99 -36.42
CA LYS A 727 13.87 -15.18 -35.52
C LYS A 727 14.55 -14.85 -34.19
N GLY A 728 15.32 -15.79 -33.61
CA GLY A 728 16.03 -15.59 -32.36
C GLY A 728 17.08 -14.49 -32.40
N ARG A 729 17.67 -14.20 -33.58
CA ARG A 729 18.66 -13.14 -33.78
C ARG A 729 18.07 -11.74 -33.48
N PHE A 730 16.80 -11.54 -33.78
CA PHE A 730 16.08 -10.29 -33.62
C PHE A 730 15.42 -10.16 -32.24
N SER A 731 15.80 -11.03 -31.29
CA SER A 731 15.34 -10.94 -29.88
C SER A 731 16.41 -10.29 -29.01
N PHE A 732 16.06 -9.22 -28.31
CA PHE A 732 16.95 -8.60 -27.31
C PHE A 732 17.06 -9.42 -26.00
N ASN A 733 16.28 -10.51 -25.86
CA ASN A 733 16.35 -11.41 -24.70
C ASN A 733 17.33 -12.58 -24.90
N VAL A 734 17.70 -12.90 -26.16
CA VAL A 734 18.49 -14.08 -26.52
C VAL A 734 19.91 -13.66 -26.93
N LYS A 735 20.90 -14.41 -26.49
CA LYS A 735 22.30 -14.23 -26.94
C LYS A 735 22.42 -14.35 -28.47
N GLY A 736 23.37 -13.58 -29.03
CA GLY A 736 23.71 -13.61 -30.45
C GLY A 736 23.26 -12.35 -31.19
N GLY A 737 22.08 -11.77 -30.92
CA GLY A 737 21.60 -10.55 -31.56
C GLY A 737 21.56 -9.32 -30.67
N ARG A 738 21.51 -9.53 -29.37
CA ARG A 738 21.44 -8.45 -28.37
C ARG A 738 22.81 -7.81 -28.09
N CYS A 739 22.81 -6.62 -27.59
CA CYS A 739 23.99 -6.00 -26.99
C CYS A 739 24.36 -6.77 -25.71
N GLU A 740 25.56 -7.32 -25.62
CA GLU A 740 25.98 -8.09 -24.46
C GLU A 740 26.39 -7.21 -23.26
N ALA A 741 26.78 -5.94 -23.48
CA ALA A 741 27.11 -5.00 -22.40
C ALA A 741 25.88 -4.73 -21.49
N CYS A 742 24.73 -4.38 -22.08
CA CYS A 742 23.48 -4.19 -21.35
C CYS A 742 22.57 -5.43 -21.36
N ARG A 743 23.00 -6.54 -21.95
CA ARG A 743 22.25 -7.78 -22.10
C ARG A 743 20.84 -7.60 -22.72
N GLY A 744 20.70 -6.55 -23.56
CA GLY A 744 19.45 -6.23 -24.25
C GLY A 744 18.52 -5.26 -23.50
N ASP A 745 18.90 -4.75 -22.33
CA ASP A 745 18.11 -3.77 -21.58
C ASP A 745 18.09 -2.38 -22.25
N GLY A 746 19.17 -2.04 -23.02
CA GLY A 746 19.35 -0.71 -23.59
C GLY A 746 19.89 0.32 -22.58
N ILE A 747 19.70 0.06 -21.30
CA ILE A 747 20.10 0.88 -20.16
C ILE A 747 20.95 0.08 -19.17
N ILE A 748 21.75 0.77 -18.39
CA ILE A 748 22.53 0.19 -17.30
C ILE A 748 21.97 0.75 -16.00
N LYS A 749 21.59 -0.12 -15.06
CA LYS A 749 21.16 0.23 -13.72
C LYS A 749 22.40 0.44 -12.86
N ILE A 750 22.55 1.61 -12.27
CA ILE A 750 23.57 1.93 -11.28
C ILE A 750 22.88 1.91 -9.91
N GLU A 751 23.19 0.90 -9.12
CA GLU A 751 22.62 0.77 -7.76
C GLU A 751 23.30 1.75 -6.80
N MET A 752 22.49 2.58 -6.16
CA MET A 752 22.93 3.59 -5.21
C MET A 752 22.44 3.18 -3.81
N HIS A 753 23.32 2.76 -2.91
CA HIS A 753 22.96 2.19 -1.60
C HIS A 753 22.05 3.07 -0.72
N PHE A 754 22.07 4.39 -0.87
CA PHE A 754 21.30 5.34 -0.05
C PHE A 754 20.42 6.29 -0.88
N LEU A 755 20.47 6.19 -2.21
CA LEU A 755 19.71 7.03 -3.15
C LEU A 755 18.91 6.14 -4.10
N PRO A 756 17.90 6.67 -4.78
CA PRO A 756 17.22 5.93 -5.84
C PRO A 756 18.19 5.47 -6.92
N ASP A 757 17.98 4.26 -7.45
CA ASP A 757 18.79 3.72 -8.54
C ASP A 757 18.75 4.63 -9.77
N VAL A 758 19.91 4.85 -10.39
CA VAL A 758 20.05 5.66 -11.61
C VAL A 758 20.10 4.74 -12.83
N TYR A 759 19.34 5.07 -13.85
CA TYR A 759 19.33 4.36 -15.11
C TYR A 759 19.96 5.23 -16.19
N VAL A 760 21.07 4.76 -16.79
CA VAL A 760 21.77 5.47 -17.86
C VAL A 760 21.71 4.67 -19.16
N PRO A 761 21.64 5.33 -20.34
CA PRO A 761 21.75 4.63 -21.62
C PRO A 761 23.05 3.82 -21.71
N CYS A 762 22.99 2.64 -22.29
CA CYS A 762 24.17 1.82 -22.49
C CYS A 762 25.14 2.48 -23.45
N GLU A 763 26.36 2.71 -23.05
CA GLU A 763 27.44 3.37 -23.86
C GLU A 763 27.82 2.60 -25.14
N VAL A 764 27.60 1.27 -25.17
CA VAL A 764 27.95 0.42 -26.30
C VAL A 764 26.87 0.43 -27.38
N CYS A 765 25.60 0.32 -27.01
CA CYS A 765 24.50 0.27 -27.98
C CYS A 765 23.70 1.57 -28.05
N HIS A 766 24.02 2.56 -27.20
CA HIS A 766 23.33 3.86 -27.16
C HIS A 766 21.79 3.72 -27.08
N GLY A 767 21.32 2.81 -26.23
CA GLY A 767 19.89 2.54 -26.06
C GLY A 767 19.28 1.54 -27.03
N LYS A 768 19.94 1.20 -28.13
CA LYS A 768 19.39 0.39 -29.24
C LYS A 768 19.17 -1.09 -28.92
N ARG A 769 19.65 -1.61 -27.79
CA ARG A 769 19.44 -3.00 -27.31
C ARG A 769 20.12 -4.11 -28.08
N TYR A 770 20.55 -3.89 -29.31
CA TYR A 770 21.12 -4.88 -30.25
C TYR A 770 22.59 -4.63 -30.55
N ASN A 771 23.25 -5.67 -31.06
CA ASN A 771 24.58 -5.54 -31.60
C ASN A 771 24.53 -4.93 -33.02
N ARG A 772 25.67 -4.44 -33.50
CA ARG A 772 25.81 -3.74 -34.77
C ARG A 772 25.33 -4.58 -35.95
N GLU A 773 25.71 -5.86 -36.01
CA GLU A 773 25.41 -6.75 -37.14
C GLU A 773 23.88 -7.01 -37.25
N THR A 774 23.15 -7.07 -36.14
CA THR A 774 21.70 -7.22 -36.17
C THR A 774 21.01 -5.94 -36.65
N LEU A 775 21.55 -4.76 -36.32
CA LEU A 775 21.01 -3.47 -36.74
C LEU A 775 21.27 -3.18 -38.26
N GLU A 776 22.18 -3.87 -38.90
CA GLU A 776 22.41 -3.74 -40.33
C GLU A 776 21.24 -4.29 -41.15
N VAL A 777 20.51 -5.30 -40.62
CA VAL A 777 19.33 -5.87 -41.30
C VAL A 777 18.16 -4.89 -41.25
N LYS A 778 17.64 -4.56 -42.42
CA LYS A 778 16.57 -3.58 -42.60
C LYS A 778 15.34 -4.16 -43.28
N TYR A 779 14.19 -3.65 -42.90
CA TYR A 779 12.90 -3.86 -43.56
C TYR A 779 12.29 -2.47 -43.85
N LYS A 780 12.01 -2.15 -45.12
CA LYS A 780 11.60 -0.80 -45.59
C LYS A 780 12.52 0.30 -45.03
N ASP A 781 13.84 0.10 -45.13
CA ASP A 781 14.89 1.01 -44.66
C ASP A 781 15.01 1.23 -43.16
N GLN A 782 14.18 0.57 -42.33
CA GLN A 782 14.22 0.63 -40.86
C GLN A 782 14.81 -0.67 -40.28
N ASN A 783 15.68 -0.55 -39.27
CA ASN A 783 16.17 -1.69 -38.50
C ASN A 783 15.21 -2.05 -37.34
N ILE A 784 15.48 -3.15 -36.64
CA ILE A 784 14.59 -3.64 -35.59
C ILE A 784 14.49 -2.67 -34.36
N SER A 785 15.54 -1.90 -34.10
CA SER A 785 15.50 -0.88 -33.03
C SER A 785 14.66 0.33 -33.46
N ASP A 786 14.81 0.80 -34.71
CA ASP A 786 14.01 1.91 -35.23
C ASP A 786 12.51 1.57 -35.18
N VAL A 787 12.16 0.30 -35.44
CA VAL A 787 10.75 -0.17 -35.28
C VAL A 787 10.28 -0.16 -33.85
N LEU A 788 11.12 -0.48 -32.87
CA LEU A 788 10.76 -0.40 -31.45
C LEU A 788 10.56 1.06 -30.98
N ASP A 789 11.27 2.00 -31.60
CA ASP A 789 11.17 3.43 -31.34
C ASP A 789 9.96 4.09 -32.02
N MET A 790 9.29 3.40 -32.97
CA MET A 790 8.06 3.89 -33.60
C MET A 790 6.93 3.98 -32.60
N THR A 791 6.09 5.01 -32.74
CA THR A 791 4.80 5.04 -32.08
C THR A 791 3.90 3.91 -32.61
N VAL A 792 2.87 3.54 -31.86
CA VAL A 792 1.88 2.54 -32.33
C VAL A 792 1.21 3.03 -33.62
N GLU A 793 0.93 4.33 -33.73
CA GLU A 793 0.34 4.96 -34.93
C GLU A 793 1.26 4.82 -36.14
N ASP A 794 2.54 5.19 -36.03
CA ASP A 794 3.53 5.05 -37.10
C ASP A 794 3.71 3.59 -37.51
N ALA A 795 3.81 2.70 -36.53
CA ALA A 795 3.96 1.27 -36.77
C ALA A 795 2.71 0.66 -37.46
N LEU A 796 1.52 1.17 -37.17
CA LEU A 796 0.27 0.76 -37.82
C LEU A 796 0.32 1.08 -39.35
N HIS A 797 0.78 2.25 -39.70
CA HIS A 797 1.02 2.65 -41.11
C HIS A 797 2.16 1.86 -41.74
N PHE A 798 3.28 1.69 -41.03
CA PHE A 798 4.46 0.99 -41.53
C PHE A 798 4.16 -0.49 -41.89
N PHE A 799 3.34 -1.17 -41.05
CA PHE A 799 2.95 -2.56 -41.23
C PHE A 799 1.55 -2.75 -41.85
N GLU A 800 0.97 -1.76 -42.52
CA GLU A 800 -0.39 -1.80 -43.07
C GLU A 800 -0.67 -3.04 -43.96
N ASN A 801 0.36 -3.53 -44.68
CA ASN A 801 0.28 -4.67 -45.60
C ASN A 801 0.51 -6.04 -44.91
N ILE A 802 0.69 -6.07 -43.59
CA ILE A 802 0.88 -7.32 -42.81
C ILE A 802 -0.29 -7.53 -41.85
N PRO A 803 -1.33 -8.30 -42.25
CA PRO A 803 -2.59 -8.35 -41.53
C PRO A 803 -2.46 -8.80 -40.06
N LYS A 804 -1.53 -9.69 -39.74
CA LYS A 804 -1.29 -10.18 -38.37
C LYS A 804 -0.79 -9.06 -37.47
N ILE A 805 0.18 -8.26 -37.90
CA ILE A 805 0.76 -7.16 -37.17
C ILE A 805 -0.28 -6.04 -37.07
N LYS A 806 -0.88 -5.64 -38.22
CA LYS A 806 -1.89 -4.60 -38.30
C LYS A 806 -3.03 -4.82 -37.29
N ARG A 807 -3.57 -6.04 -37.21
CA ARG A 807 -4.68 -6.37 -36.28
C ARG A 807 -4.30 -6.13 -34.83
N LYS A 808 -3.09 -6.54 -34.41
CA LYS A 808 -2.62 -6.34 -33.03
C LYS A 808 -2.33 -4.87 -32.72
N LEU A 809 -1.71 -4.15 -33.64
CA LEU A 809 -1.46 -2.71 -33.50
C LEU A 809 -2.77 -1.93 -33.47
N GLN A 810 -3.76 -2.31 -34.30
CA GLN A 810 -5.09 -1.68 -34.30
C GLN A 810 -5.76 -1.78 -32.92
N THR A 811 -5.67 -2.92 -32.23
CA THR A 811 -6.25 -3.03 -30.87
C THR A 811 -5.59 -2.10 -29.87
N ILE A 812 -4.26 -1.87 -29.98
CA ILE A 812 -3.56 -0.92 -29.13
C ILE A 812 -3.97 0.53 -29.46
N TYR A 813 -4.15 0.83 -30.73
CA TYR A 813 -4.63 2.13 -31.20
C TYR A 813 -6.05 2.41 -30.77
N ASP A 814 -6.94 1.41 -30.88
CA ASP A 814 -8.38 1.53 -30.54
C ASP A 814 -8.60 1.85 -29.05
N VAL A 815 -7.71 1.38 -28.15
CA VAL A 815 -7.78 1.73 -26.71
C VAL A 815 -7.15 3.10 -26.39
N GLY A 816 -6.81 3.90 -27.41
CA GLY A 816 -6.28 5.26 -27.24
C GLY A 816 -4.78 5.34 -26.94
N LEU A 817 -4.00 4.28 -27.26
CA LEU A 817 -2.56 4.24 -27.04
C LEU A 817 -1.74 4.42 -28.35
N GLY A 818 -2.25 5.19 -29.31
CA GLY A 818 -1.54 5.47 -30.56
C GLY A 818 -0.19 6.17 -30.38
N TYR A 819 -0.05 6.95 -29.32
CA TYR A 819 1.11 7.81 -29.04
C TYR A 819 2.28 7.10 -28.35
N ILE A 820 2.08 5.95 -27.70
CA ILE A 820 3.18 5.24 -27.02
C ILE A 820 4.10 4.56 -28.01
N THR A 821 5.40 4.44 -27.69
CA THR A 821 6.33 3.70 -28.56
C THR A 821 6.25 2.19 -28.30
N LEU A 822 6.47 1.38 -29.32
CA LEU A 822 6.41 -0.09 -29.22
C LEU A 822 7.40 -0.67 -28.21
N GLY A 823 8.60 -0.06 -28.12
CA GLY A 823 9.68 -0.47 -27.23
C GLY A 823 9.70 0.25 -25.89
N GLN A 824 8.68 1.06 -25.55
CA GLN A 824 8.62 1.79 -24.29
C GLN A 824 8.72 0.85 -23.10
N PRO A 825 9.68 1.05 -22.16
CA PRO A 825 9.82 0.19 -21.01
C PRO A 825 8.54 0.16 -20.16
N ALA A 826 8.16 -1.02 -19.67
CA ALA A 826 6.97 -1.18 -18.82
C ALA A 826 7.00 -0.31 -17.55
N THR A 827 8.20 0.00 -17.06
CA THR A 827 8.43 0.84 -15.86
C THR A 827 8.15 2.33 -16.08
N THR A 828 8.04 2.78 -17.34
CA THR A 828 7.74 4.18 -17.70
C THR A 828 6.28 4.41 -18.06
N LEU A 829 5.49 3.32 -18.17
CA LEU A 829 4.06 3.43 -18.42
C LEU A 829 3.32 3.84 -17.13
N SER A 830 2.31 4.69 -17.29
CA SER A 830 1.36 4.95 -16.21
C SER A 830 0.49 3.71 -15.92
N GLY A 831 -0.17 3.65 -14.74
CA GLY A 831 -1.05 2.55 -14.40
C GLY A 831 -2.19 2.37 -15.41
N GLY A 832 -2.80 3.47 -15.87
CA GLY A 832 -3.86 3.44 -16.89
C GLY A 832 -3.35 3.00 -18.27
N GLU A 833 -2.14 3.40 -18.67
CA GLU A 833 -1.53 2.92 -19.91
C GLU A 833 -1.24 1.42 -19.86
N ALA A 834 -0.67 0.93 -18.74
CA ALA A 834 -0.41 -0.49 -18.53
C ALA A 834 -1.71 -1.31 -18.59
N GLN A 835 -2.78 -0.84 -17.99
CA GLN A 835 -4.09 -1.46 -18.01
C GLN A 835 -4.68 -1.52 -19.43
N ARG A 836 -4.58 -0.43 -20.20
CA ARG A 836 -5.04 -0.40 -21.59
C ARG A 836 -4.22 -1.32 -22.50
N VAL A 837 -2.91 -1.47 -22.28
CA VAL A 837 -2.08 -2.47 -22.99
C VAL A 837 -2.56 -3.88 -22.68
N LYS A 838 -2.90 -4.18 -21.42
CA LYS A 838 -3.48 -5.48 -21.04
C LYS A 838 -4.81 -5.74 -21.75
N LEU A 839 -5.70 -4.74 -21.76
CA LEU A 839 -6.98 -4.81 -22.46
C LEU A 839 -6.75 -5.08 -23.97
N ALA A 840 -5.88 -4.32 -24.63
CA ALA A 840 -5.54 -4.50 -26.04
C ALA A 840 -5.01 -5.92 -26.34
N SER A 841 -4.25 -6.50 -25.42
CA SER A 841 -3.73 -7.88 -25.54
C SER A 841 -4.86 -8.92 -25.54
N GLU A 842 -5.98 -8.70 -24.87
CA GLU A 842 -7.10 -9.62 -24.87
C GLU A 842 -8.05 -9.41 -26.08
N LEU A 843 -8.19 -8.18 -26.55
CA LEU A 843 -9.10 -7.82 -27.66
C LEU A 843 -8.77 -8.49 -29.00
N HIS A 844 -7.49 -8.83 -29.26
CA HIS A 844 -7.12 -9.49 -30.51
C HIS A 844 -7.39 -11.00 -30.48
N ARG A 845 -7.71 -11.57 -29.31
CA ARG A 845 -8.05 -12.98 -29.16
C ARG A 845 -9.51 -13.21 -29.56
N ARG A 846 -9.80 -14.45 -29.99
CA ARG A 846 -11.20 -14.80 -30.34
C ARG A 846 -12.02 -14.93 -29.06
N SER A 847 -13.12 -14.17 -28.99
CA SER A 847 -14.09 -14.29 -27.91
C SER A 847 -14.86 -15.60 -27.98
N THR A 848 -15.17 -16.18 -26.83
CA THR A 848 -16.07 -17.34 -26.69
C THR A 848 -17.53 -16.91 -26.39
N GLY A 849 -17.76 -15.63 -26.06
CA GLY A 849 -19.05 -15.11 -25.58
C GLY A 849 -19.38 -15.55 -24.15
N ARG A 850 -18.39 -16.10 -23.40
CA ARG A 850 -18.53 -16.62 -22.02
C ARG A 850 -17.37 -16.19 -21.13
N THR A 851 -16.71 -15.10 -21.50
CA THR A 851 -15.60 -14.53 -20.72
C THR A 851 -16.11 -13.44 -19.79
N LEU A 852 -15.64 -13.42 -18.53
CA LEU A 852 -15.83 -12.30 -17.61
C LEU A 852 -14.55 -11.46 -17.58
N TYR A 853 -14.65 -10.22 -18.04
CA TYR A 853 -13.59 -9.20 -17.91
C TYR A 853 -13.86 -8.38 -16.66
N ILE A 854 -12.87 -8.30 -15.79
CA ILE A 854 -12.88 -7.46 -14.58
C ILE A 854 -11.88 -6.33 -14.79
N LEU A 855 -12.32 -5.07 -14.65
CA LEU A 855 -11.48 -3.89 -14.76
C LEU A 855 -11.62 -3.05 -13.49
N ASP A 856 -10.47 -2.67 -12.92
CA ASP A 856 -10.41 -1.83 -11.72
C ASP A 856 -10.05 -0.40 -12.11
N GLU A 857 -11.00 0.53 -11.96
CA GLU A 857 -10.89 1.96 -12.28
C GLU A 857 -10.24 2.25 -13.65
N PRO A 858 -10.79 1.73 -14.77
CA PRO A 858 -10.15 1.83 -16.08
C PRO A 858 -10.09 3.25 -16.65
N THR A 859 -10.78 4.21 -16.05
CA THR A 859 -10.78 5.62 -16.50
C THR A 859 -9.73 6.49 -15.85
N THR A 860 -8.89 5.91 -14.97
CA THR A 860 -7.80 6.62 -14.29
C THR A 860 -6.89 7.34 -15.28
N GLY A 861 -6.70 8.66 -15.12
CA GLY A 861 -5.84 9.49 -15.96
C GLY A 861 -6.34 9.71 -17.39
N LEU A 862 -7.65 9.50 -17.65
CA LEU A 862 -8.24 9.66 -18.95
C LEU A 862 -9.06 10.95 -19.09
N HIS A 863 -8.83 11.66 -20.16
CA HIS A 863 -9.75 12.70 -20.61
C HIS A 863 -11.09 12.10 -21.06
N VAL A 864 -12.18 12.88 -21.01
CA VAL A 864 -13.54 12.42 -21.38
C VAL A 864 -13.60 11.82 -22.80
N ASP A 865 -12.83 12.35 -23.76
CA ASP A 865 -12.73 11.79 -25.12
C ASP A 865 -12.08 10.40 -25.13
N ASP A 866 -11.05 10.19 -24.33
CA ASP A 866 -10.42 8.87 -24.17
C ASP A 866 -11.38 7.87 -23.51
N ILE A 867 -12.21 8.33 -22.53
CA ILE A 867 -13.26 7.53 -21.90
C ILE A 867 -14.30 7.11 -22.94
N ALA A 868 -14.72 8.03 -23.81
CA ALA A 868 -15.65 7.72 -24.90
C ALA A 868 -15.12 6.64 -25.86
N ARG A 869 -13.82 6.66 -26.16
CA ARG A 869 -13.17 5.60 -26.96
C ARG A 869 -13.12 4.28 -26.21
N LEU A 870 -12.72 4.31 -24.94
CA LEU A 870 -12.68 3.11 -24.09
C LEU A 870 -14.05 2.45 -23.99
N LEU A 871 -15.11 3.22 -23.75
CA LEU A 871 -16.48 2.71 -23.66
C LEU A 871 -16.91 1.99 -24.94
N LYS A 872 -16.57 2.51 -26.15
CA LYS A 872 -16.85 1.82 -27.41
C LYS A 872 -16.18 0.44 -27.47
N VAL A 873 -14.96 0.34 -26.95
CA VAL A 873 -14.22 -0.93 -26.87
C VAL A 873 -14.89 -1.90 -25.92
N LEU A 874 -15.28 -1.45 -24.71
CA LEU A 874 -15.95 -2.27 -23.72
C LEU A 874 -17.34 -2.73 -24.21
N GLN A 875 -18.09 -1.88 -24.88
CA GLN A 875 -19.38 -2.23 -25.47
C GLN A 875 -19.25 -3.31 -26.57
N ARG A 876 -18.19 -3.27 -27.41
CA ARG A 876 -17.92 -4.33 -28.40
C ARG A 876 -17.67 -5.69 -27.73
N LEU A 877 -17.04 -5.74 -26.57
CA LEU A 877 -16.86 -7.01 -25.83
C LEU A 877 -18.22 -7.59 -25.40
N VAL A 878 -19.10 -6.73 -24.89
CA VAL A 878 -20.45 -7.16 -24.47
C VAL A 878 -21.29 -7.58 -25.67
N GLU A 879 -21.21 -6.88 -26.80
CA GLU A 879 -21.88 -7.24 -28.06
C GLU A 879 -21.44 -8.62 -28.59
N ASN A 880 -20.21 -9.05 -28.29
CA ASN A 880 -19.70 -10.38 -28.60
C ASN A 880 -20.22 -11.46 -27.61
N GLY A 881 -21.07 -11.12 -26.64
CA GLY A 881 -21.64 -12.00 -25.63
C GLY A 881 -20.85 -12.14 -24.35
N ASP A 882 -19.67 -11.48 -24.23
CA ASP A 882 -18.85 -11.49 -23.02
C ASP A 882 -19.46 -10.57 -21.93
N THR A 883 -19.03 -10.75 -20.70
CA THR A 883 -19.45 -9.92 -19.56
C THR A 883 -18.33 -8.95 -19.21
N VAL A 884 -18.63 -7.69 -19.02
CA VAL A 884 -17.70 -6.67 -18.57
C VAL A 884 -18.14 -6.17 -17.20
N LEU A 885 -17.28 -6.32 -16.21
CA LEU A 885 -17.48 -5.83 -14.85
C LEU A 885 -16.41 -4.78 -14.55
N VAL A 886 -16.83 -3.56 -14.25
CA VAL A 886 -15.94 -2.46 -13.91
C VAL A 886 -16.15 -2.00 -12.47
N ILE A 887 -15.08 -1.74 -11.73
CA ILE A 887 -15.15 -0.96 -10.50
C ILE A 887 -14.91 0.48 -10.91
N GLU A 888 -15.86 1.38 -10.65
CA GLU A 888 -15.78 2.75 -11.17
C GLU A 888 -16.40 3.81 -10.26
N HIS A 889 -15.85 5.02 -10.40
CA HIS A 889 -16.32 6.25 -9.78
C HIS A 889 -16.74 7.30 -10.82
N ASN A 890 -16.29 7.17 -12.05
CA ASN A 890 -16.60 8.09 -13.13
C ASN A 890 -18.06 7.94 -13.57
N LEU A 891 -18.83 9.04 -13.43
CA LEU A 891 -20.29 9.03 -13.70
C LEU A 891 -20.62 8.83 -15.17
N ASP A 892 -19.73 9.18 -16.10
CA ASP A 892 -19.92 8.94 -17.53
C ASP A 892 -19.88 7.44 -17.88
N VAL A 893 -19.04 6.69 -17.19
CA VAL A 893 -18.99 5.22 -17.31
C VAL A 893 -20.21 4.58 -16.62
N ILE A 894 -20.50 5.04 -15.40
CA ILE A 894 -21.62 4.52 -14.60
C ILE A 894 -22.95 4.69 -15.32
N LYS A 895 -23.20 5.86 -15.94
CA LYS A 895 -24.45 6.08 -16.71
C LYS A 895 -24.55 5.21 -17.98
N ALA A 896 -23.39 4.78 -18.53
CA ALA A 896 -23.35 3.94 -19.73
C ALA A 896 -23.49 2.43 -19.43
N ALA A 897 -23.44 2.01 -18.16
CA ALA A 897 -23.58 0.62 -17.74
C ALA A 897 -25.03 0.13 -17.85
N ASP A 898 -25.22 -1.16 -18.13
CA ASP A 898 -26.54 -1.80 -18.15
C ASP A 898 -27.05 -2.08 -16.72
N TYR A 899 -26.12 -2.41 -15.80
CA TYR A 899 -26.45 -2.79 -14.43
C TYR A 899 -25.44 -2.18 -13.45
N LEU A 900 -25.92 -1.74 -12.30
CA LEU A 900 -25.11 -1.19 -11.21
C LEU A 900 -25.25 -2.06 -9.97
N LEU A 901 -24.14 -2.18 -9.24
CA LEU A 901 -24.10 -2.73 -7.90
C LEU A 901 -23.42 -1.69 -7.01
N ASP A 902 -24.18 -1.01 -6.17
CA ASP A 902 -23.71 0.09 -5.32
C ASP A 902 -23.48 -0.39 -3.90
N LEU A 903 -22.21 -0.25 -3.42
CA LEU A 903 -21.76 -0.64 -2.08
C LEU A 903 -21.64 0.58 -1.17
N GLY A 904 -22.02 0.40 0.09
CA GLY A 904 -21.99 1.47 1.09
C GLY A 904 -22.53 1.00 2.42
N PRO A 905 -23.23 1.91 3.14
CA PRO A 905 -23.44 3.35 2.80
C PRO A 905 -22.17 4.20 2.94
N GLU A 906 -21.25 3.81 3.84
CA GLU A 906 -20.01 4.53 4.14
C GLU A 906 -18.77 3.66 3.83
N GLY A 907 -17.56 4.20 4.07
CA GLY A 907 -16.31 3.44 4.05
C GLY A 907 -16.01 2.71 5.35
N GLY A 908 -15.05 1.78 5.33
CA GLY A 908 -14.59 1.03 6.50
C GLY A 908 -15.68 0.20 7.16
N ASP A 909 -15.70 0.18 8.51
CA ASP A 909 -16.62 -0.65 9.29
C ASP A 909 -18.11 -0.26 9.13
N LYS A 910 -18.40 0.96 8.71
CA LYS A 910 -19.75 1.43 8.41
C LYS A 910 -20.22 1.09 6.99
N GLY A 911 -19.32 0.59 6.15
CA GLY A 911 -19.58 0.10 4.80
C GLY A 911 -19.89 -1.39 4.73
N GLY A 912 -19.54 -1.99 3.60
CA GLY A 912 -19.58 -3.44 3.39
C GLY A 912 -20.96 -4.03 3.17
N GLN A 913 -21.92 -3.25 2.67
CA GLN A 913 -23.27 -3.69 2.33
C GLN A 913 -23.63 -3.25 0.91
N ILE A 914 -24.57 -3.96 0.27
CA ILE A 914 -25.17 -3.50 -0.98
C ILE A 914 -26.30 -2.54 -0.62
N VAL A 915 -26.17 -1.29 -1.06
CA VAL A 915 -27.16 -0.23 -0.86
C VAL A 915 -28.22 -0.26 -1.95
N ALA A 916 -27.78 -0.46 -3.19
CA ALA A 916 -28.67 -0.52 -4.35
C ALA A 916 -28.12 -1.47 -5.42
N ALA A 917 -29.03 -2.07 -6.19
CA ALA A 917 -28.68 -2.89 -7.35
C ALA A 917 -29.79 -2.78 -8.39
N GLY A 918 -29.43 -2.59 -9.65
CA GLY A 918 -30.38 -2.42 -10.74
C GLY A 918 -29.82 -1.58 -11.88
N THR A 919 -30.67 -1.08 -12.75
CA THR A 919 -30.28 -0.13 -13.79
C THR A 919 -29.84 1.22 -13.18
N PRO A 920 -29.02 2.04 -13.86
CA PRO A 920 -28.69 3.38 -13.42
C PRO A 920 -29.90 4.23 -13.04
N GLU A 921 -30.99 4.11 -13.76
CA GLU A 921 -32.27 4.82 -13.51
C GLU A 921 -32.94 4.32 -12.22
N GLU A 922 -32.85 3.04 -11.90
CA GLU A 922 -33.37 2.48 -10.66
C GLU A 922 -32.52 2.90 -9.45
N VAL A 923 -31.23 2.79 -9.57
CA VAL A 923 -30.28 3.19 -8.49
C VAL A 923 -30.38 4.69 -8.20
N SER A 924 -30.62 5.54 -9.22
CA SER A 924 -30.78 6.99 -9.05
C SER A 924 -32.02 7.40 -8.21
N LYS A 925 -32.96 6.47 -7.97
CA LYS A 925 -34.15 6.68 -7.12
C LYS A 925 -33.94 6.26 -5.66
N VAL A 926 -32.89 5.52 -5.37
CA VAL A 926 -32.58 5.03 -4.01
C VAL A 926 -31.93 6.14 -3.19
N LYS A 927 -32.62 6.58 -2.14
CA LYS A 927 -32.16 7.73 -1.32
C LYS A 927 -30.87 7.48 -0.56
N GLU A 928 -30.62 6.25 -0.17
CA GLU A 928 -29.45 5.82 0.58
C GLU A 928 -28.19 5.69 -0.30
N SER A 929 -28.36 5.70 -1.62
CA SER A 929 -27.26 5.59 -2.58
C SER A 929 -26.67 6.97 -2.87
N TYR A 930 -25.44 7.21 -2.42
CA TYR A 930 -24.70 8.42 -2.80
C TYR A 930 -24.44 8.45 -4.31
N THR A 931 -24.05 7.33 -4.90
CA THR A 931 -23.89 7.21 -6.36
C THR A 931 -25.17 7.60 -7.09
N GLY A 932 -26.32 7.10 -6.63
CA GLY A 932 -27.63 7.43 -7.19
C GLY A 932 -27.94 8.92 -7.11
N HIS A 933 -27.58 9.57 -6.01
CA HIS A 933 -27.79 11.00 -5.80
C HIS A 933 -27.05 11.86 -6.84
N TYR A 934 -25.75 11.58 -7.07
CA TYR A 934 -24.94 12.31 -8.06
C TYR A 934 -25.27 11.92 -9.51
N LEU A 935 -25.71 10.68 -9.74
CA LEU A 935 -26.07 10.20 -11.07
C LEU A 935 -27.38 10.81 -11.61
N LYS A 936 -28.34 11.06 -10.73
CA LYS A 936 -29.68 11.56 -11.12
C LYS A 936 -29.65 12.83 -11.97
N PRO A 937 -28.97 13.92 -11.56
CA PRO A 937 -28.92 15.14 -12.37
C PRO A 937 -28.25 14.94 -13.73
N ILE A 938 -27.25 14.05 -13.80
CA ILE A 938 -26.56 13.74 -15.05
C ILE A 938 -27.48 13.01 -16.03
N LEU A 939 -28.22 12.00 -15.56
CA LEU A 939 -29.17 11.28 -16.39
C LEU A 939 -30.26 12.23 -16.94
N GLU A 940 -30.76 13.15 -16.11
CA GLU A 940 -31.76 14.15 -16.52
C GLU A 940 -31.18 15.15 -17.51
N ARG A 941 -29.96 15.64 -17.28
CA ARG A 941 -29.22 16.57 -18.16
C ARG A 941 -29.02 15.96 -19.54
N ASP A 942 -28.48 14.74 -19.57
CA ASP A 942 -28.07 14.09 -20.81
C ASP A 942 -29.30 13.61 -21.63
N ARG A 943 -30.39 13.22 -20.98
CA ARG A 943 -31.64 12.93 -21.66
C ARG A 943 -32.16 14.17 -22.41
N LYS A 944 -32.20 15.34 -21.76
CA LYS A 944 -32.58 16.60 -22.39
C LYS A 944 -31.64 16.99 -23.56
N ARG A 945 -30.32 16.71 -23.42
CA ARG A 945 -29.35 16.96 -24.50
C ARG A 945 -29.61 16.06 -25.72
N MET A 946 -29.94 14.79 -25.48
CA MET A 946 -30.26 13.85 -26.54
C MET A 946 -31.55 14.26 -27.28
N GLU A 947 -32.63 14.62 -26.54
CA GLU A 947 -33.90 15.10 -27.10
C GLU A 947 -33.65 16.31 -28.02
N LYS A 948 -32.90 17.31 -27.55
CA LYS A 948 -32.56 18.49 -28.39
C LYS A 948 -31.73 18.14 -29.64
N LYS A 949 -30.83 17.14 -29.58
CA LYS A 949 -30.08 16.69 -30.76
C LYS A 949 -30.98 16.04 -31.79
N VAL A 950 -31.94 15.23 -31.37
CA VAL A 950 -32.92 14.62 -32.25
C VAL A 950 -33.79 15.68 -32.92
N GLU A 951 -34.37 16.65 -32.15
CA GLU A 951 -35.14 17.77 -32.68
C GLU A 951 -34.36 18.60 -33.72
N LYS A 952 -33.04 18.88 -33.45
CA LYS A 952 -32.17 19.59 -34.41
C LYS A 952 -31.97 18.77 -35.69
N ALA A 953 -31.73 17.45 -35.57
CA ALA A 953 -31.53 16.58 -36.74
C ALA A 953 -32.81 16.48 -37.57
N GLU A 954 -33.99 16.38 -36.95
CA GLU A 954 -35.28 16.40 -37.65
C GLU A 954 -35.57 17.76 -38.30
N ALA A 955 -35.17 18.88 -37.67
CA ALA A 955 -35.33 20.22 -38.26
C ALA A 955 -34.39 20.46 -39.45
N LEU A 956 -33.20 19.84 -39.51
CA LEU A 956 -32.27 19.90 -40.65
C LEU A 956 -32.69 18.97 -41.81
N THR A 957 -33.52 17.95 -41.53
CA THR A 957 -34.02 17.02 -42.54
C THR A 957 -35.40 17.46 -43.12
N ARG A 958 -36.02 18.43 -42.51
CA ARG A 958 -37.21 19.14 -43.02
C ARG A 958 -36.82 20.41 -43.79
#